data_7168643f03fbaee769502cae35064c0f
#
_entry.id   7168643f03fbaee769502cae35064c0f
#
_cell.length_a   1.000
_cell.length_b   1.000
_cell.length_c   1.000
_cell.angle_alpha   90.00
_cell.angle_beta   90.00
_cell.angle_gamma   90.00
#
_symmetry.space_group_name_H-M   'P 1'
#
loop_
_entity.id
_entity.type
_entity.pdbx_description
1 polymer ?
#
loop_
_entity_poly.entity_id
_entity_poly.type
_entity_poly.pdbx_seq_one_letter_code
_entity_poly.pdbx_strand_id
1 'polypeptide(L)'
;MTEEREAHIELPVLPLRDVVVYPHMVIPLFVGREKSIRCLESAMEQDKQILLVAQRDADLDEPGKDDIFDIGTVASILQLLKLPDGTVKVLVEGGQRAKVLGYTQEESFFVAKAEYLESEDLIEKEEEVLVRSAISQFEGYIKLNKKIPPEVLTSLSGIDEAARLADTMAAHMPLKLEDKQAVLEMINVGERLEYLMAMMESEIDLLQVEKRIRTRVKKQMEKSQREYYLNEQMKAIQKELGDIDESHDEFDVLGKKIEDAGMPADAKDKANAELNKLKMMSPMSAEATVVRSYVDWMTSVPWKKRSKIKRDLAKAQVVLDTDHHGLEKVKDRILEYLAVQSRVRQLKGPILCLVGPPGVGKTSLGQSIAKATGREYVRVALGGVRDEAEIRGHRRTYIGSMPGKIIQKMAKVGVKNPLFLLDEIDKMSSDMRGDPASALLEVLDPEQNGTFNDHYLEVDYDLSDVMFVATSNSMDIPGPLLDRMEVIRLSGYTEDEKLNIAKKHLLDKQIERNGLKAKEVHIDDSAILGIIRYYTREAGVRALERELSKICRKVVKQILLDKSIKSVAINQDNLKTFLGVQRFDYGKAESKNQIGQVTALAWTQVGGDLLTIEATSVAGKGKLTHTGSLGDVMQESIQAAMTVVRARAEQLGINADFYEKRDIHVHVPEGATPKDGPSAGAAMCTALVSSLTGNPVRSDVAMTGEITLRGEVLPIGGLKEKLLAAHRGGIKHVLIPKENERDLEEIPANVIADLLIHPVRWIDDVLKLALEKPVEGFEVVKK
;
A
#
# COMPACT_ATOMS: atom_id res chain seq x y z
N MET A 1 29.91 -36.57 -47.06
CA MET A 1 28.87 -36.97 -46.07
C MET A 1 29.51 -36.71 -44.72
N THR A 2 29.40 -35.50 -44.22
CA THR A 2 29.78 -35.07 -42.90
C THR A 2 28.59 -35.32 -42.00
N GLU A 3 28.79 -36.19 -40.99
CA GLU A 3 27.78 -36.45 -39.93
C GLU A 3 27.57 -35.16 -39.12
N GLU A 4 26.43 -34.48 -39.32
CA GLU A 4 25.89 -33.53 -38.38
C GLU A 4 25.54 -34.28 -37.10
N ARG A 5 26.38 -34.21 -36.08
CA ARG A 5 26.03 -34.55 -34.72
C ARG A 5 25.12 -33.43 -34.20
N GLU A 6 23.79 -33.64 -34.27
CA GLU A 6 22.85 -32.93 -33.45
C GLU A 6 23.15 -33.24 -31.99
N ALA A 7 23.96 -32.40 -31.34
CA ALA A 7 24.30 -32.56 -29.93
C ALA A 7 23.22 -31.91 -29.05
N HIS A 8 22.01 -32.47 -29.05
CA HIS A 8 21.00 -32.14 -28.07
C HIS A 8 21.40 -32.78 -26.75
N ILE A 9 21.51 -31.95 -25.71
CA ILE A 9 21.78 -32.39 -24.34
C ILE A 9 20.49 -32.30 -23.52
N GLU A 10 20.30 -33.22 -22.61
CA GLU A 10 19.20 -33.19 -21.64
C GLU A 10 19.77 -32.85 -20.26
N LEU A 11 19.36 -31.69 -19.71
CA LEU A 11 19.91 -31.16 -18.46
C LEU A 11 18.82 -30.74 -17.48
N PRO A 12 19.08 -30.93 -16.16
CA PRO A 12 18.27 -30.30 -15.13
C PRO A 12 18.37 -28.77 -15.24
N VAL A 13 17.23 -28.07 -15.09
CA VAL A 13 17.15 -26.61 -15.21
C VAL A 13 16.92 -26.00 -13.86
N LEU A 14 17.75 -25.04 -13.48
CA LEU A 14 17.63 -24.26 -12.26
C LEU A 14 17.18 -22.82 -12.59
N PRO A 15 15.93 -22.44 -12.31
CA PRO A 15 15.47 -21.08 -12.46
C PRO A 15 16.11 -20.15 -11.43
N LEU A 16 16.73 -19.06 -11.90
CA LEU A 16 17.36 -18.03 -11.08
C LEU A 16 16.45 -16.79 -11.00
N ARG A 17 16.25 -16.25 -9.80
CA ARG A 17 15.29 -15.18 -9.55
C ARG A 17 15.73 -13.83 -10.11
N ASP A 18 16.97 -13.43 -9.81
CA ASP A 18 17.49 -12.08 -10.03
C ASP A 18 18.92 -12.04 -10.56
N VAL A 19 19.43 -13.19 -11.00
CA VAL A 19 20.80 -13.35 -11.45
C VAL A 19 20.87 -14.01 -12.83
N VAL A 20 21.66 -13.43 -13.72
CA VAL A 20 22.08 -14.05 -14.98
C VAL A 20 23.52 -14.51 -14.82
N VAL A 21 23.78 -15.77 -15.11
CA VAL A 21 25.12 -16.37 -15.04
C VAL A 21 25.70 -16.43 -16.44
N TYR A 22 26.86 -15.80 -16.61
CA TYR A 22 27.59 -15.82 -17.89
C TYR A 22 28.63 -16.94 -17.96
N PRO A 23 29.09 -17.33 -19.13
CA PRO A 23 30.25 -18.21 -19.30
C PRO A 23 31.44 -17.73 -18.48
N HIS A 24 32.21 -18.70 -17.93
CA HIS A 24 33.40 -18.46 -17.10
C HIS A 24 33.15 -17.70 -15.77
N MET A 25 31.90 -17.43 -15.41
CA MET A 25 31.55 -16.78 -14.16
C MET A 25 31.44 -17.80 -13.02
N VAL A 26 32.17 -17.57 -11.93
CA VAL A 26 32.08 -18.40 -10.71
C VAL A 26 31.26 -17.64 -9.67
N ILE A 27 30.09 -18.19 -9.28
CA ILE A 27 29.18 -17.50 -8.38
C ILE A 27 28.59 -18.44 -7.33
N PRO A 28 28.49 -18.03 -6.05
CA PRO A 28 27.70 -18.73 -5.06
C PRO A 28 26.22 -18.40 -5.20
N LEU A 29 25.36 -19.40 -5.31
CA LEU A 29 23.92 -19.27 -5.35
C LEU A 29 23.32 -19.84 -4.05
N PHE A 30 22.26 -19.21 -3.55
CA PHE A 30 21.50 -19.68 -2.40
C PHE A 30 20.14 -20.16 -2.88
N VAL A 31 19.88 -21.45 -2.68
CA VAL A 31 18.70 -22.14 -3.22
C VAL A 31 17.84 -22.63 -2.06
N GLY A 32 16.61 -22.11 -1.96
CA GLY A 32 15.67 -22.48 -0.90
C GLY A 32 14.41 -23.20 -1.38
N ARG A 33 14.10 -23.15 -2.70
CA ARG A 33 12.90 -23.77 -3.26
C ARG A 33 13.07 -25.30 -3.34
N GLU A 34 12.05 -26.04 -2.93
CA GLU A 34 12.10 -27.49 -2.91
C GLU A 34 12.38 -28.13 -4.29
N LYS A 35 11.72 -27.63 -5.34
CA LYS A 35 11.96 -28.07 -6.73
C LYS A 35 13.40 -27.79 -7.17
N SER A 36 13.95 -26.65 -6.82
CA SER A 36 15.32 -26.25 -7.12
C SER A 36 16.36 -27.07 -6.35
N ILE A 37 16.08 -27.45 -5.12
CA ILE A 37 16.94 -28.32 -4.32
C ILE A 37 16.98 -29.72 -4.93
N ARG A 38 15.83 -30.29 -5.32
CA ARG A 38 15.75 -31.59 -6.02
C ARG A 38 16.48 -31.58 -7.36
N CYS A 39 16.40 -30.45 -8.08
CA CYS A 39 17.14 -30.24 -9.32
C CYS A 39 18.66 -30.35 -9.08
N LEU A 40 19.18 -29.66 -8.05
CA LEU A 40 20.58 -29.72 -7.67
C LEU A 40 21.03 -31.13 -7.22
N GLU A 41 20.20 -31.82 -6.45
CA GLU A 41 20.48 -33.19 -6.01
C GLU A 41 20.57 -34.15 -7.20
N SER A 42 19.64 -34.05 -8.16
CA SER A 42 19.68 -34.85 -9.40
C SER A 42 20.92 -34.53 -10.24
N ALA A 43 21.29 -33.25 -10.39
CA ALA A 43 22.49 -32.86 -11.10
C ALA A 43 23.78 -33.39 -10.44
N MET A 44 23.81 -33.46 -9.11
CA MET A 44 24.97 -34.03 -8.36
C MET A 44 25.13 -35.54 -8.49
N GLU A 45 24.03 -36.28 -8.73
CA GLU A 45 24.05 -37.71 -8.99
C GLU A 45 24.48 -38.06 -10.41
N GLN A 46 24.43 -37.11 -11.34
CA GLN A 46 24.84 -37.24 -12.73
C GLN A 46 26.22 -36.57 -12.98
N ASP A 47 26.38 -35.88 -14.11
CA ASP A 47 27.64 -35.29 -14.56
C ASP A 47 27.97 -33.95 -13.88
N LYS A 48 27.23 -33.52 -12.82
CA LYS A 48 27.33 -32.25 -12.12
C LYS A 48 27.11 -31.04 -13.03
N GLN A 49 26.43 -31.24 -14.16
CA GLN A 49 26.05 -30.18 -15.08
C GLN A 49 24.60 -29.78 -14.82
N ILE A 50 24.34 -28.48 -14.93
CA ILE A 50 23.03 -27.90 -14.70
C ILE A 50 22.84 -26.71 -15.65
N LEU A 51 21.64 -26.55 -16.19
CA LEU A 51 21.31 -25.39 -16.99
C LEU A 51 20.72 -24.28 -16.09
N LEU A 52 21.41 -23.16 -16.01
CA LEU A 52 21.02 -22.00 -15.26
C LEU A 52 20.27 -21.02 -16.16
N VAL A 53 19.03 -20.71 -15.84
CA VAL A 53 18.17 -19.82 -16.64
C VAL A 53 17.51 -18.80 -15.74
N ALA A 54 17.49 -17.51 -16.13
CA ALA A 54 16.86 -16.46 -15.34
C ALA A 54 15.33 -16.52 -15.49
N GLN A 55 14.62 -16.07 -14.43
CA GLN A 55 13.18 -15.84 -14.51
C GLN A 55 12.89 -14.50 -15.19
N ARG A 56 11.74 -14.41 -15.89
CA ARG A 56 11.27 -13.14 -16.49
C ARG A 56 10.76 -12.16 -15.43
N ASP A 57 10.18 -12.69 -14.36
CA ASP A 57 9.69 -11.90 -13.23
C ASP A 57 10.31 -12.42 -11.92
N ALA A 58 11.07 -11.55 -11.24
CA ALA A 58 11.77 -11.89 -10.00
C ALA A 58 10.81 -12.06 -8.80
N ASP A 59 9.57 -11.55 -8.87
CA ASP A 59 8.60 -11.60 -7.77
C ASP A 59 7.83 -12.93 -7.72
N LEU A 60 7.92 -13.78 -8.75
CA LEU A 60 7.27 -15.08 -8.79
C LEU A 60 8.03 -16.11 -7.94
N ASP A 61 7.37 -16.65 -6.92
CA ASP A 61 7.95 -17.69 -6.06
C ASP A 61 8.03 -19.05 -6.74
N GLU A 62 7.03 -19.45 -7.51
CA GLU A 62 7.00 -20.70 -8.28
C GLU A 62 6.85 -20.42 -9.78
N PRO A 63 7.94 -20.23 -10.54
CA PRO A 63 7.86 -19.99 -11.96
C PRO A 63 7.41 -21.23 -12.72
N GLY A 64 6.50 -21.03 -13.67
CA GLY A 64 6.20 -22.01 -14.72
C GLY A 64 7.22 -21.93 -15.85
N LYS A 65 7.09 -22.79 -16.87
CA LYS A 65 7.98 -22.76 -18.04
C LYS A 65 7.94 -21.47 -18.84
N ASP A 66 6.78 -20.81 -18.91
CA ASP A 66 6.58 -19.57 -19.65
C ASP A 66 7.16 -18.34 -18.93
N ASP A 67 7.48 -18.48 -17.63
CA ASP A 67 8.06 -17.46 -16.79
C ASP A 67 9.59 -17.47 -16.76
N ILE A 68 10.22 -18.36 -17.54
CA ILE A 68 11.66 -18.56 -17.62
C ILE A 68 12.13 -18.13 -19.02
N PHE A 69 13.34 -17.59 -19.15
CA PHE A 69 13.92 -17.26 -20.44
C PHE A 69 14.33 -18.53 -21.20
N ASP A 70 14.43 -18.43 -22.53
CA ASP A 70 14.74 -19.57 -23.38
C ASP A 70 16.26 -19.80 -23.54
N ILE A 71 17.09 -18.83 -23.19
CA ILE A 71 18.56 -18.93 -23.26
C ILE A 71 19.14 -18.82 -21.86
N GLY A 72 20.02 -19.75 -21.54
CA GLY A 72 20.73 -19.83 -20.28
C GLY A 72 22.17 -20.27 -20.45
N THR A 73 22.83 -20.58 -19.34
CA THR A 73 24.23 -21.05 -19.31
C THR A 73 24.28 -22.43 -18.68
N VAL A 74 24.88 -23.39 -19.39
CA VAL A 74 25.23 -24.69 -18.83
C VAL A 74 26.37 -24.49 -17.84
N ALA A 75 26.18 -24.86 -16.59
CA ALA A 75 27.15 -24.64 -15.53
C ALA A 75 27.56 -25.95 -14.87
N SER A 76 28.78 -25.98 -14.35
CA SER A 76 29.32 -27.09 -13.57
C SER A 76 29.20 -26.77 -12.07
N ILE A 77 28.72 -27.71 -11.28
CA ILE A 77 28.64 -27.58 -9.83
C ILE A 77 29.99 -27.89 -9.20
N LEU A 78 30.65 -26.85 -8.66
CA LEU A 78 31.96 -26.98 -8.01
C LEU A 78 31.83 -27.45 -6.56
N GLN A 79 30.87 -26.91 -5.81
CA GLN A 79 30.68 -27.23 -4.41
C GLN A 79 29.20 -27.06 -4.02
N LEU A 80 28.68 -27.96 -3.18
CA LEU A 80 27.34 -27.88 -2.62
C LEU A 80 27.40 -28.01 -1.11
N LEU A 81 26.77 -27.09 -0.36
CA LEU A 81 26.74 -27.07 1.10
C LEU A 81 25.28 -26.90 1.56
N LYS A 82 24.77 -27.85 2.31
CA LYS A 82 23.45 -27.74 2.98
C LYS A 82 23.59 -26.93 4.27
N LEU A 83 22.77 -25.87 4.40
CA LEU A 83 22.76 -25.01 5.59
C LEU A 83 21.74 -25.51 6.63
N PRO A 84 21.88 -25.13 7.91
CA PRO A 84 20.99 -25.60 8.98
C PRO A 84 19.52 -25.11 8.84
N ASP A 85 19.27 -24.05 8.08
CA ASP A 85 17.95 -23.49 7.79
C ASP A 85 17.21 -24.19 6.64
N GLY A 86 17.81 -25.24 6.07
CA GLY A 86 17.27 -26.00 4.94
C GLY A 86 17.61 -25.42 3.58
N THR A 87 18.27 -24.27 3.48
CA THR A 87 18.76 -23.73 2.21
C THR A 87 20.02 -24.43 1.75
N VAL A 88 20.25 -24.44 0.45
CA VAL A 88 21.46 -25.04 -0.16
C VAL A 88 22.30 -23.92 -0.76
N LYS A 89 23.54 -23.79 -0.29
CA LYS A 89 24.55 -22.94 -0.93
C LYS A 89 25.29 -23.76 -1.96
N VAL A 90 25.22 -23.37 -3.22
CA VAL A 90 25.94 -24.04 -4.32
C VAL A 90 26.88 -23.05 -4.99
N LEU A 91 28.12 -23.49 -5.23
CA LEU A 91 29.09 -22.75 -6.04
C LEU A 91 29.08 -23.34 -7.43
N VAL A 92 28.78 -22.51 -8.43
CA VAL A 92 28.69 -22.91 -9.83
C VAL A 92 29.67 -22.13 -10.68
N GLU A 93 30.16 -22.78 -11.73
CA GLU A 93 30.99 -22.17 -12.78
C GLU A 93 30.22 -22.24 -14.09
N GLY A 94 29.93 -21.09 -14.70
CA GLY A 94 29.31 -20.99 -16.02
C GLY A 94 30.18 -21.57 -17.09
N GLY A 95 29.63 -22.45 -17.92
CA GLY A 95 30.28 -23.03 -19.10
C GLY A 95 29.80 -22.35 -20.37
N GLN A 96 29.13 -23.09 -21.25
CA GLN A 96 28.65 -22.59 -22.55
C GLN A 96 27.22 -22.11 -22.49
N ARG A 97 26.84 -21.17 -23.37
CA ARG A 97 25.45 -20.79 -23.59
C ARG A 97 24.67 -21.95 -24.19
N ALA A 98 23.40 -22.07 -23.79
CA ALA A 98 22.53 -23.06 -24.39
C ALA A 98 21.10 -22.52 -24.52
N LYS A 99 20.42 -22.92 -25.57
CA LYS A 99 19.03 -22.60 -25.84
C LYS A 99 18.16 -23.78 -25.49
N VAL A 100 17.11 -23.51 -24.73
CA VAL A 100 16.07 -24.49 -24.37
C VAL A 100 15.19 -24.76 -25.58
N LEU A 101 15.14 -26.00 -26.03
CA LEU A 101 14.30 -26.45 -27.15
C LEU A 101 12.93 -26.95 -26.66
N GLY A 102 12.85 -27.45 -25.43
CA GLY A 102 11.63 -27.91 -24.80
C GLY A 102 11.90 -28.63 -23.50
N TYR A 103 10.88 -28.68 -22.65
CA TYR A 103 10.95 -29.34 -21.34
C TYR A 103 10.48 -30.78 -21.45
N THR A 104 11.26 -31.71 -20.90
CA THR A 104 10.91 -33.15 -20.85
C THR A 104 10.29 -33.55 -19.52
N GLN A 105 10.51 -32.77 -18.47
CA GLN A 105 9.93 -32.96 -17.15
C GLN A 105 9.64 -31.59 -16.48
N GLU A 106 8.46 -31.48 -15.84
CA GLU A 106 8.00 -30.22 -15.19
C GLU A 106 7.48 -30.46 -13.75
N GLU A 107 7.13 -31.70 -13.36
CA GLU A 107 6.42 -31.99 -12.10
C GLU A 107 7.31 -31.90 -10.86
N SER A 108 8.41 -32.63 -10.81
CA SER A 108 9.31 -32.68 -9.64
C SER A 108 10.37 -31.59 -9.66
N PHE A 109 10.94 -31.32 -10.82
CA PHE A 109 11.84 -30.22 -11.18
C PHE A 109 11.91 -30.14 -12.71
N PHE A 110 12.45 -29.04 -13.24
CA PHE A 110 12.56 -28.86 -14.68
C PHE A 110 13.72 -29.63 -15.26
N VAL A 111 13.47 -30.39 -16.33
CA VAL A 111 14.49 -30.99 -17.20
C VAL A 111 14.19 -30.52 -18.61
N ALA A 112 15.20 -30.01 -19.32
CA ALA A 112 15.04 -29.51 -20.67
C ALA A 112 16.03 -30.12 -21.63
N LYS A 113 15.59 -30.30 -22.88
CA LYS A 113 16.46 -30.48 -24.04
C LYS A 113 17.00 -29.14 -24.44
N ALA A 114 18.32 -29.02 -24.50
CA ALA A 114 19.01 -27.80 -24.87
C ALA A 114 20.02 -28.05 -25.97
N GLU A 115 20.30 -26.99 -26.71
CA GLU A 115 21.28 -26.93 -27.77
C GLU A 115 22.36 -25.92 -27.40
N TYR A 116 23.63 -26.28 -27.53
CA TYR A 116 24.73 -25.34 -27.30
C TYR A 116 24.74 -24.23 -28.36
N LEU A 117 24.94 -23.01 -27.90
CA LEU A 117 25.11 -21.84 -28.76
C LEU A 117 26.58 -21.46 -28.77
N GLU A 118 27.20 -21.55 -29.96
CA GLU A 118 28.57 -21.06 -30.18
C GLU A 118 28.53 -19.54 -30.46
N SER A 119 29.44 -18.79 -29.86
CA SER A 119 29.59 -17.36 -30.16
C SER A 119 30.13 -17.16 -31.56
N GLU A 120 29.59 -16.21 -32.30
CA GLU A 120 30.12 -15.79 -33.60
C GLU A 120 31.28 -14.82 -33.38
N ASP A 121 32.51 -15.26 -33.71
CA ASP A 121 33.72 -14.47 -33.55
C ASP A 121 33.82 -13.35 -34.59
N LEU A 122 34.48 -12.28 -34.20
CA LEU A 122 34.76 -11.12 -35.05
C LEU A 122 35.98 -11.38 -35.95
N ILE A 123 36.10 -10.54 -36.99
CA ILE A 123 37.33 -10.48 -37.82
C ILE A 123 38.46 -9.86 -36.97
N GLU A 124 39.64 -10.49 -36.91
CA GLU A 124 40.79 -10.11 -36.04
C GLU A 124 41.06 -8.60 -35.92
N LYS A 125 40.91 -7.83 -36.98
CA LYS A 125 41.16 -6.37 -36.95
C LYS A 125 40.04 -5.55 -36.30
N GLU A 126 38.80 -5.99 -36.42
CA GLU A 126 37.64 -5.35 -35.80
C GLU A 126 37.60 -5.68 -34.32
N GLU A 127 37.94 -6.93 -33.97
CA GLU A 127 38.01 -7.41 -32.59
C GLU A 127 39.01 -6.58 -31.76
N GLU A 128 40.24 -6.37 -32.25
CA GLU A 128 41.27 -5.60 -31.52
C GLU A 128 40.82 -4.16 -31.21
N VAL A 129 40.12 -3.52 -32.17
CA VAL A 129 39.64 -2.14 -32.00
C VAL A 129 38.49 -2.06 -30.99
N LEU A 130 37.51 -2.97 -31.08
CA LEU A 130 36.36 -3.01 -30.20
C LEU A 130 36.77 -3.37 -28.76
N VAL A 131 37.62 -4.36 -28.58
CA VAL A 131 38.16 -4.78 -27.28
C VAL A 131 38.90 -3.61 -26.60
N ARG A 132 39.81 -2.92 -27.34
CA ARG A 132 40.52 -1.77 -26.79
C ARG A 132 39.59 -0.62 -26.41
N SER A 133 38.57 -0.34 -27.24
CA SER A 133 37.57 0.69 -26.99
C SER A 133 36.74 0.37 -25.76
N ALA A 134 36.25 -0.88 -25.66
CA ALA A 134 35.44 -1.35 -24.52
C ALA A 134 36.23 -1.29 -23.21
N ILE A 135 37.49 -1.74 -23.17
CA ILE A 135 38.35 -1.65 -21.98
C ILE A 135 38.56 -0.19 -21.56
N SER A 136 38.86 0.70 -22.51
CA SER A 136 39.08 2.12 -22.24
C SER A 136 37.82 2.79 -21.65
N GLN A 137 36.64 2.45 -22.19
CA GLN A 137 35.37 2.99 -21.71
C GLN A 137 35.01 2.42 -20.34
N PHE A 138 35.26 1.14 -20.11
CA PHE A 138 35.02 0.50 -18.80
C PHE A 138 35.97 1.06 -17.73
N GLU A 139 37.21 1.38 -18.08
CA GLU A 139 38.14 2.10 -17.19
C GLU A 139 37.58 3.48 -16.80
N GLY A 140 37.01 4.21 -17.75
CA GLY A 140 36.31 5.47 -17.50
C GLY A 140 35.12 5.32 -16.57
N TYR A 141 34.35 4.26 -16.76
CA TYR A 141 33.18 3.92 -15.96
C TYR A 141 33.55 3.59 -14.51
N ILE A 142 34.57 2.74 -14.29
CA ILE A 142 35.04 2.38 -12.92
C ILE A 142 35.56 3.62 -12.17
N LYS A 143 36.27 4.52 -12.84
CA LYS A 143 36.76 5.78 -12.20
C LYS A 143 35.63 6.65 -11.67
N LEU A 144 34.43 6.56 -12.24
CA LEU A 144 33.23 7.31 -11.83
C LEU A 144 32.38 6.51 -10.87
N ASN A 145 32.28 5.21 -11.04
CA ASN A 145 31.44 4.32 -10.23
C ASN A 145 32.26 3.65 -9.10
N LYS A 146 32.20 4.25 -7.90
CA LYS A 146 32.93 3.74 -6.70
C LYS A 146 32.42 2.41 -6.16
N LYS A 147 31.35 1.84 -6.71
CA LYS A 147 30.80 0.55 -6.26
C LYS A 147 31.54 -0.65 -6.84
N ILE A 148 32.28 -0.45 -7.92
CA ILE A 148 33.07 -1.51 -8.57
C ILE A 148 34.51 -1.44 -8.07
N PRO A 149 35.07 -2.54 -7.52
CA PRO A 149 36.46 -2.57 -7.08
C PRO A 149 37.45 -2.34 -8.24
N PRO A 150 38.50 -1.54 -8.05
CA PRO A 150 39.49 -1.27 -9.10
C PRO A 150 40.24 -2.53 -9.59
N GLU A 151 40.26 -3.58 -8.77
CA GLU A 151 40.93 -4.86 -9.08
C GLU A 151 40.30 -5.57 -10.30
N VAL A 152 38.99 -5.30 -10.56
CA VAL A 152 38.28 -5.82 -11.73
C VAL A 152 38.99 -5.42 -13.05
N LEU A 153 39.58 -4.23 -13.08
CA LEU A 153 40.33 -3.73 -14.25
C LEU A 153 41.57 -4.58 -14.57
N THR A 154 42.26 -5.01 -13.50
CA THR A 154 43.44 -5.89 -13.63
C THR A 154 43.05 -7.27 -14.16
N SER A 155 41.90 -7.78 -13.73
CA SER A 155 41.36 -9.06 -14.21
C SER A 155 40.95 -8.99 -15.68
N LEU A 156 40.36 -7.87 -16.13
CA LEU A 156 39.95 -7.67 -17.53
C LEU A 156 41.14 -7.48 -18.47
N SER A 157 42.20 -6.82 -18.03
CA SER A 157 43.41 -6.57 -18.84
C SER A 157 44.19 -7.85 -19.19
N GLY A 158 43.89 -8.96 -18.54
CA GLY A 158 44.49 -10.27 -18.78
C GLY A 158 43.60 -11.20 -19.63
N ILE A 159 42.50 -10.73 -20.18
CA ILE A 159 41.59 -11.53 -21.01
C ILE A 159 41.80 -11.17 -22.48
N ASP A 160 42.33 -12.13 -23.23
CA ASP A 160 42.62 -11.95 -24.68
C ASP A 160 41.40 -12.27 -25.56
N GLU A 161 40.43 -13.02 -25.07
CA GLU A 161 39.23 -13.48 -25.77
C GLU A 161 38.08 -12.47 -25.63
N ALA A 162 37.63 -11.90 -26.75
CA ALA A 162 36.59 -10.84 -26.76
C ALA A 162 35.23 -11.30 -26.18
N ALA A 163 34.85 -12.54 -26.42
CA ALA A 163 33.60 -13.10 -25.86
C ALA A 163 33.65 -13.15 -24.33
N ARG A 164 34.75 -13.64 -23.78
CA ARG A 164 34.99 -13.71 -22.33
C ARG A 164 35.11 -12.33 -21.69
N LEU A 165 35.73 -11.39 -22.39
CA LEU A 165 35.83 -10.00 -21.96
C LEU A 165 34.43 -9.37 -21.81
N ALA A 166 33.59 -9.49 -22.84
CA ALA A 166 32.22 -8.97 -22.82
C ALA A 166 31.39 -9.56 -21.66
N ASP A 167 31.47 -10.87 -21.47
CA ASP A 167 30.74 -11.56 -20.39
C ASP A 167 31.23 -11.14 -19.01
N THR A 168 32.53 -10.95 -18.83
CA THR A 168 33.12 -10.47 -17.57
C THR A 168 32.70 -9.03 -17.28
N MET A 169 32.69 -8.17 -18.31
CA MET A 169 32.18 -6.79 -18.15
C MET A 169 30.72 -6.76 -17.74
N ALA A 170 29.86 -7.53 -18.42
CA ALA A 170 28.43 -7.63 -18.10
C ALA A 170 28.16 -8.12 -16.66
N ALA A 171 28.98 -9.07 -16.20
CA ALA A 171 28.87 -9.60 -14.83
C ALA A 171 29.13 -8.53 -13.75
N HIS A 172 30.02 -7.58 -14.02
CA HIS A 172 30.40 -6.53 -13.08
C HIS A 172 29.59 -5.23 -13.20
N MET A 173 28.78 -5.08 -14.26
CA MET A 173 27.92 -3.92 -14.43
C MET A 173 26.60 -4.08 -13.66
N PRO A 174 26.11 -3.04 -12.97
CA PRO A 174 24.83 -3.06 -12.26
C PRO A 174 23.63 -2.86 -13.23
N LEU A 175 23.56 -3.71 -14.24
CA LEU A 175 22.48 -3.72 -15.21
C LEU A 175 21.20 -4.33 -14.64
N LYS A 176 20.05 -3.96 -15.18
CA LYS A 176 18.78 -4.63 -14.90
C LYS A 176 18.79 -6.07 -15.41
N LEU A 177 17.93 -6.92 -14.86
CA LEU A 177 17.86 -8.34 -15.23
C LEU A 177 17.62 -8.52 -16.74
N GLU A 178 16.69 -7.74 -17.31
CA GLU A 178 16.36 -7.76 -18.73
C GLU A 178 17.56 -7.43 -19.61
N ASP A 179 18.34 -6.39 -19.25
CA ASP A 179 19.54 -5.99 -19.98
C ASP A 179 20.65 -7.05 -19.87
N LYS A 180 20.82 -7.65 -18.69
CA LYS A 180 21.76 -8.76 -18.49
C LYS A 180 21.38 -9.97 -19.33
N GLN A 181 20.10 -10.28 -19.39
CA GLN A 181 19.60 -11.39 -20.20
C GLN A 181 19.80 -11.10 -21.70
N ALA A 182 19.51 -9.88 -22.15
CA ALA A 182 19.77 -9.47 -23.55
C ALA A 182 21.23 -9.67 -23.95
N VAL A 183 22.18 -9.33 -23.06
CA VAL A 183 23.63 -9.57 -23.32
C VAL A 183 23.93 -11.06 -23.39
N LEU A 184 23.28 -11.92 -22.59
CA LEU A 184 23.44 -13.36 -22.65
C LEU A 184 22.91 -13.94 -23.98
N GLU A 185 21.81 -13.39 -24.50
CA GLU A 185 21.13 -13.83 -25.72
C GLU A 185 21.85 -13.42 -27.00
N MET A 186 22.70 -12.38 -26.94
CA MET A 186 23.50 -11.92 -28.08
C MET A 186 24.61 -12.92 -28.40
N ILE A 187 24.49 -13.63 -29.54
CA ILE A 187 25.47 -14.62 -29.97
C ILE A 187 26.70 -13.92 -30.63
N ASN A 188 26.44 -12.85 -31.37
CA ASN A 188 27.50 -12.08 -32.02
C ASN A 188 28.29 -11.25 -30.99
N VAL A 189 29.58 -11.49 -30.89
CA VAL A 189 30.47 -10.86 -29.91
C VAL A 189 30.61 -9.35 -30.14
N GLY A 190 30.60 -8.90 -31.39
CA GLY A 190 30.65 -7.47 -31.72
C GLY A 190 29.45 -6.70 -31.26
N GLU A 191 28.27 -7.20 -31.60
CA GLU A 191 26.99 -6.60 -31.14
C GLU A 191 26.92 -6.54 -29.62
N ARG A 192 27.40 -7.58 -28.93
CA ARG A 192 27.45 -7.65 -27.47
C ARG A 192 28.36 -6.58 -26.88
N LEU A 193 29.57 -6.39 -27.42
CA LEU A 193 30.48 -5.34 -26.99
C LEU A 193 29.94 -3.94 -27.27
N GLU A 194 29.35 -3.71 -28.44
CA GLU A 194 28.74 -2.44 -28.81
C GLU A 194 27.56 -2.10 -27.87
N TYR A 195 26.70 -3.09 -27.55
CA TYR A 195 25.60 -2.93 -26.62
C TYR A 195 26.11 -2.54 -25.22
N LEU A 196 27.11 -3.23 -24.70
CA LEU A 196 27.72 -2.92 -23.40
C LEU A 196 28.36 -1.53 -23.39
N MET A 197 29.04 -1.13 -24.50
CA MET A 197 29.60 0.22 -24.63
C MET A 197 28.50 1.30 -24.61
N ALA A 198 27.40 1.09 -25.30
CA ALA A 198 26.27 2.03 -25.27
C ALA A 198 25.64 2.16 -23.86
N MET A 199 25.50 1.04 -23.17
CA MET A 199 25.02 1.04 -21.77
C MET A 199 26.01 1.76 -20.83
N MET A 200 27.29 1.54 -20.98
CA MET A 200 28.32 2.24 -20.21
C MET A 200 28.32 3.74 -20.46
N GLU A 201 28.14 4.18 -21.72
CA GLU A 201 28.07 5.59 -22.07
C GLU A 201 26.89 6.27 -21.38
N SER A 202 25.71 5.64 -21.41
CA SER A 202 24.53 6.12 -20.72
C SER A 202 24.75 6.26 -19.19
N GLU A 203 25.36 5.26 -18.58
CA GLU A 203 25.67 5.27 -17.14
C GLU A 203 26.74 6.31 -16.78
N ILE A 204 27.78 6.48 -17.62
CA ILE A 204 28.79 7.50 -17.42
C ILE A 204 28.17 8.90 -17.45
N ASP A 205 27.25 9.17 -18.37
CA ASP A 205 26.54 10.44 -18.45
C ASP A 205 25.72 10.71 -17.20
N LEU A 206 24.99 9.70 -16.72
CA LEU A 206 24.23 9.81 -15.45
C LEU A 206 25.14 10.10 -14.26
N LEU A 207 26.24 9.38 -14.12
CA LEU A 207 27.21 9.58 -13.03
C LEU A 207 27.90 10.96 -13.13
N GLN A 208 28.16 11.47 -14.33
CA GLN A 208 28.70 12.82 -14.52
C GLN A 208 27.68 13.91 -14.12
N VAL A 209 26.39 13.71 -14.44
CA VAL A 209 25.32 14.61 -14.01
C VAL A 209 25.19 14.60 -12.49
N GLU A 210 25.19 13.42 -11.88
CA GLU A 210 25.17 13.28 -10.41
C GLU A 210 26.37 13.99 -9.75
N LYS A 211 27.57 13.81 -10.29
CA LYS A 211 28.79 14.48 -9.80
C LYS A 211 28.69 15.99 -9.96
N ARG A 212 28.13 16.50 -11.06
CA ARG A 212 27.88 17.94 -11.27
C ARG A 212 26.89 18.50 -10.24
N ILE A 213 25.80 17.77 -9.99
CA ILE A 213 24.81 18.15 -8.99
C ILE A 213 25.43 18.16 -7.59
N ARG A 214 26.14 17.12 -7.21
CA ARG A 214 26.87 17.06 -5.91
C ARG A 214 27.88 18.20 -5.76
N THR A 215 28.65 18.49 -6.83
CA THR A 215 29.62 19.59 -6.82
C THR A 215 28.94 20.95 -6.71
N ARG A 216 27.78 21.11 -7.38
CA ARG A 216 26.96 22.33 -7.30
C ARG A 216 26.38 22.53 -5.90
N VAL A 217 25.84 21.48 -5.32
CA VAL A 217 25.33 21.49 -3.93
C VAL A 217 26.48 21.79 -2.95
N LYS A 218 27.63 21.14 -3.11
CA LYS A 218 28.83 21.39 -2.29
C LYS A 218 29.31 22.83 -2.42
N LYS A 219 29.41 23.39 -3.65
CA LYS A 219 29.75 24.79 -3.87
C LYS A 219 28.72 25.76 -3.28
N GLN A 220 27.42 25.39 -3.34
CA GLN A 220 26.37 26.20 -2.73
C GLN A 220 26.50 26.21 -1.20
N MET A 221 26.79 25.02 -0.60
CA MET A 221 27.05 24.90 0.84
C MET A 221 28.32 25.65 1.23
N GLU A 222 29.43 25.49 0.46
CA GLU A 222 30.68 26.22 0.71
C GLU A 222 30.51 27.75 0.55
N LYS A 223 29.68 28.19 -0.39
CA LYS A 223 29.33 29.61 -0.56
C LYS A 223 28.52 30.13 0.63
N SER A 224 27.51 29.37 1.06
CA SER A 224 26.71 29.71 2.24
C SER A 224 27.56 29.69 3.51
N GLN A 225 28.46 28.71 3.66
CA GLN A 225 29.42 28.68 4.77
C GLN A 225 30.40 29.87 4.71
N ARG A 226 30.86 30.24 3.52
CA ARG A 226 31.78 31.38 3.34
C ARG A 226 31.08 32.72 3.55
N GLU A 227 29.79 32.86 3.14
CA GLU A 227 28.96 34.01 3.44
C GLU A 227 28.68 34.10 4.94
N TYR A 228 28.39 32.98 5.58
CA TYR A 228 28.28 32.89 7.04
C TYR A 228 29.60 33.25 7.73
N TYR A 229 30.72 32.69 7.24
CA TYR A 229 32.08 32.98 7.81
C TYR A 229 32.45 34.43 7.61
N LEU A 230 32.18 35.05 6.46
CA LEU A 230 32.41 36.46 6.21
C LEU A 230 31.51 37.35 7.05
N ASN A 231 30.24 36.97 7.26
CA ASN A 231 29.34 37.67 8.16
C ASN A 231 29.81 37.53 9.64
N GLU A 232 30.32 36.38 10.02
CA GLU A 232 30.93 36.20 11.37
C GLU A 232 32.25 36.95 11.53
N GLN A 233 33.09 36.97 10.50
CA GLN A 233 34.31 37.85 10.50
C GLN A 233 33.94 39.33 10.54
N MET A 234 32.90 39.75 9.80
CA MET A 234 32.42 41.14 9.87
C MET A 234 31.87 41.46 11.25
N LYS A 235 31.14 40.52 11.89
CA LYS A 235 30.69 40.64 13.28
C LYS A 235 31.88 40.63 14.27
N ALA A 236 32.89 39.81 14.05
CA ALA A 236 34.08 39.75 14.86
C ALA A 236 34.91 41.05 14.74
N ILE A 237 35.05 41.57 13.53
CA ILE A 237 35.73 42.86 13.28
C ILE A 237 34.94 44.05 13.84
N GLN A 238 33.59 44.01 13.74
CA GLN A 238 32.70 44.98 14.40
C GLN A 238 32.85 44.88 15.94
N LYS A 239 33.06 43.69 16.45
CA LYS A 239 33.28 43.43 17.87
C LYS A 239 34.65 43.89 18.38
N GLU A 240 35.72 43.80 17.57
CA GLU A 240 37.02 44.36 17.88
C GLU A 240 37.08 45.89 17.78
N LEU A 241 36.16 46.48 16.99
CA LEU A 241 36.03 47.96 16.80
C LEU A 241 35.13 48.66 17.83
N GLY A 242 34.47 47.94 18.73
CA GLY A 242 33.70 48.52 19.82
C GLY A 242 32.37 47.85 20.08
N ASP A 243 32.36 46.64 20.58
CA ASP A 243 31.28 46.14 21.45
C ASP A 243 31.71 44.81 22.13
N ILE A 244 32.08 44.89 23.38
CA ILE A 244 32.45 43.77 24.25
C ILE A 244 31.19 43.07 24.83
N ASP A 245 29.97 43.45 24.43
CA ASP A 245 28.73 43.11 25.13
C ASP A 245 27.84 42.01 24.48
N GLU A 246 27.94 41.71 23.17
CA GLU A 246 26.95 40.82 22.52
C GLU A 246 27.07 39.32 22.90
N SER A 247 28.23 38.82 23.29
CA SER A 247 28.36 37.38 23.65
C SER A 247 27.84 37.09 25.05
N HIS A 248 27.95 38.04 25.97
CA HIS A 248 27.34 37.93 27.29
C HIS A 248 25.80 38.03 27.16
N ASP A 249 25.30 38.85 26.27
CA ASP A 249 23.89 39.04 26.06
C ASP A 249 23.20 37.74 25.49
N GLU A 250 23.84 36.98 24.59
CA GLU A 250 23.30 35.73 24.05
C GLU A 250 23.14 34.63 25.12
N PHE A 251 24.13 34.42 25.95
CA PHE A 251 24.07 33.42 27.04
C PHE A 251 23.09 33.83 28.13
N ASP A 252 22.94 35.11 28.40
CA ASP A 252 21.95 35.65 29.32
C ASP A 252 20.54 35.53 28.76
N VAL A 253 20.37 35.74 27.45
CA VAL A 253 19.08 35.49 26.74
C VAL A 253 18.70 34.00 26.78
N LEU A 254 19.65 33.08 26.54
CA LEU A 254 19.39 31.64 26.64
C LEU A 254 19.09 31.23 28.08
N GLY A 255 19.80 31.79 29.07
CA GLY A 255 19.55 31.57 30.48
C GLY A 255 18.14 32.03 30.89
N LYS A 256 17.71 33.23 30.45
CA LYS A 256 16.35 33.72 30.67
C LYS A 256 15.30 32.83 30.00
N LYS A 257 15.52 32.37 28.75
CA LYS A 257 14.64 31.41 28.06
C LYS A 257 14.49 30.12 28.85
N ILE A 258 15.56 29.56 29.44
CA ILE A 258 15.50 28.37 30.30
C ILE A 258 14.63 28.62 31.54
N GLU A 259 14.78 29.81 32.16
CA GLU A 259 13.96 30.19 33.31
C GLU A 259 12.47 30.35 32.97
N ASP A 260 12.19 31.03 31.87
CA ASP A 260 10.84 31.33 31.41
C ASP A 260 10.10 30.10 30.82
N ALA A 261 10.81 29.09 30.34
CA ALA A 261 10.25 27.88 29.75
C ALA A 261 9.41 27.05 30.77
N GLY A 262 9.68 27.23 32.07
CA GLY A 262 8.91 26.55 33.12
C GLY A 262 9.16 25.05 33.19
N MET A 263 10.39 24.61 32.92
CA MET A 263 10.85 23.21 32.94
C MET A 263 10.75 22.61 34.36
N PRO A 264 10.56 21.30 34.51
CA PRO A 264 10.80 20.54 35.74
C PRO A 264 12.24 20.71 36.19
N ALA A 265 12.51 20.46 37.47
CA ALA A 265 13.85 20.67 38.07
C ALA A 265 14.95 19.90 37.31
N ASP A 266 14.75 18.61 37.04
CA ASP A 266 15.72 17.76 36.35
C ASP A 266 16.02 18.26 34.92
N ALA A 267 15.00 18.69 34.17
CA ALA A 267 15.15 19.26 32.83
C ALA A 267 15.87 20.61 32.87
N LYS A 268 15.55 21.46 33.86
CA LYS A 268 16.17 22.78 34.05
C LYS A 268 17.65 22.61 34.42
N ASP A 269 17.99 21.69 35.34
CA ASP A 269 19.36 21.43 35.76
C ASP A 269 20.19 20.92 34.58
N LYS A 270 19.63 20.02 33.77
CA LYS A 270 20.31 19.51 32.57
C LYS A 270 20.51 20.62 31.52
N ALA A 271 19.49 21.45 31.26
CA ALA A 271 19.60 22.58 30.33
C ALA A 271 20.69 23.60 30.80
N ASN A 272 20.72 23.89 32.09
CA ASN A 272 21.76 24.77 32.69
C ASN A 272 23.14 24.18 32.60
N ALA A 273 23.29 22.86 32.85
CA ALA A 273 24.57 22.17 32.73
C ALA A 273 25.11 22.25 31.28
N GLU A 274 24.24 22.03 30.29
CA GLU A 274 24.60 22.16 28.86
C GLU A 274 24.89 23.62 28.47
N LEU A 275 24.15 24.59 28.99
CA LEU A 275 24.46 26.01 28.80
C LEU A 275 25.81 26.40 29.39
N ASN A 276 26.16 25.87 30.56
CA ASN A 276 27.46 26.10 31.17
C ASN A 276 28.61 25.47 30.35
N LYS A 277 28.39 24.27 29.79
CA LYS A 277 29.32 23.67 28.83
C LYS A 277 29.50 24.55 27.61
N LEU A 278 28.39 25.06 27.04
CA LEU A 278 28.39 25.95 25.86
C LEU A 278 29.22 27.21 26.10
N LYS A 279 29.14 27.80 27.32
CA LYS A 279 29.95 28.96 27.71
C LYS A 279 31.46 28.72 27.68
N MET A 280 31.88 27.44 27.91
CA MET A 280 33.29 27.04 27.94
C MET A 280 33.79 26.55 26.56
N MET A 281 32.91 26.34 25.58
CA MET A 281 33.27 25.85 24.26
C MET A 281 33.61 26.99 23.30
N SER A 282 34.48 26.70 22.33
CA SER A 282 34.67 27.63 21.22
C SER A 282 33.40 27.80 20.42
N PRO A 283 32.91 29.02 20.17
CA PRO A 283 31.67 29.26 19.41
C PRO A 283 31.65 28.62 18.01
N MET A 284 32.81 28.37 17.43
CA MET A 284 33.01 27.82 16.08
C MET A 284 33.09 26.28 16.05
N SER A 285 33.02 25.62 17.19
CA SER A 285 33.11 24.16 17.25
C SER A 285 31.77 23.52 16.78
N ALA A 286 31.91 22.39 16.10
CA ALA A 286 30.74 21.58 15.71
C ALA A 286 29.93 21.12 16.95
N GLU A 287 30.61 20.86 18.04
CA GLU A 287 30.04 20.45 19.32
C GLU A 287 29.19 21.60 19.94
N ALA A 288 29.68 22.86 19.89
CA ALA A 288 28.92 24.00 20.36
C ALA A 288 27.58 24.17 19.59
N THR A 289 27.56 23.87 18.28
CA THR A 289 26.36 23.88 17.47
C THR A 289 25.37 22.82 17.93
N VAL A 290 25.81 21.62 18.24
CA VAL A 290 24.96 20.54 18.77
C VAL A 290 24.39 20.91 20.13
N VAL A 291 25.20 21.42 21.04
CA VAL A 291 24.74 21.84 22.38
C VAL A 291 23.77 23.02 22.29
N ARG A 292 24.05 24.01 21.44
CA ARG A 292 23.12 25.13 21.20
C ARG A 292 21.77 24.61 20.68
N SER A 293 21.75 23.76 19.67
CA SER A 293 20.53 23.14 19.13
C SER A 293 19.76 22.39 20.22
N TYR A 294 20.45 21.70 21.12
CA TYR A 294 19.83 21.01 22.24
C TYR A 294 19.14 21.99 23.20
N VAL A 295 19.82 23.08 23.61
CA VAL A 295 19.23 24.12 24.48
C VAL A 295 18.04 24.80 23.79
N ASP A 296 18.13 25.06 22.49
CA ASP A 296 17.03 25.64 21.72
C ASP A 296 15.80 24.69 21.69
N TRP A 297 16.01 23.39 21.51
CA TRP A 297 14.91 22.40 21.60
C TRP A 297 14.33 22.36 23.01
N MET A 298 15.14 22.29 24.06
CA MET A 298 14.69 22.27 25.46
C MET A 298 13.84 23.49 25.80
N THR A 299 14.20 24.68 25.29
CA THR A 299 13.46 25.92 25.55
C THR A 299 12.22 26.08 24.66
N SER A 300 12.18 25.43 23.48
CA SER A 300 11.05 25.52 22.57
C SER A 300 9.88 24.59 22.94
N VAL A 301 10.14 23.51 23.66
CA VAL A 301 9.10 22.56 24.11
C VAL A 301 8.22 23.20 25.18
N PRO A 302 6.89 23.08 25.11
CA PRO A 302 5.97 23.70 26.05
C PRO A 302 5.86 22.88 27.36
N TRP A 303 6.67 23.17 28.35
CA TRP A 303 6.67 22.46 29.64
C TRP A 303 5.45 22.78 30.53
N LYS A 304 4.98 24.02 30.49
CA LYS A 304 3.95 24.52 31.42
C LYS A 304 2.75 25.19 30.74
N LYS A 305 2.94 25.77 29.56
CA LYS A 305 1.92 26.54 28.86
C LYS A 305 0.78 25.65 28.37
N ARG A 306 -0.47 26.00 28.72
CA ARG A 306 -1.68 25.23 28.38
C ARG A 306 -2.70 26.09 27.63
N SER A 307 -3.46 25.52 26.70
CA SER A 307 -4.68 26.11 26.14
C SER A 307 -5.86 25.97 27.13
N LYS A 308 -6.83 26.86 27.04
CA LYS A 308 -8.07 26.78 27.87
C LYS A 308 -8.98 25.71 27.30
N ILE A 309 -9.21 24.64 28.06
CA ILE A 309 -10.10 23.55 27.69
C ILE A 309 -11.56 23.99 27.90
N LYS A 310 -12.39 23.80 26.87
CA LYS A 310 -13.84 23.97 26.93
C LYS A 310 -14.46 22.63 27.33
N ARG A 311 -15.34 22.64 28.34
CA ARG A 311 -15.99 21.43 28.87
C ARG A 311 -17.51 21.41 28.65
N ASP A 312 -18.00 22.32 27.81
CA ASP A 312 -19.41 22.47 27.49
C ASP A 312 -19.84 21.48 26.41
N LEU A 313 -20.49 20.38 26.82
CA LEU A 313 -20.93 19.32 25.93
C LEU A 313 -21.97 19.77 24.90
N ALA A 314 -22.86 20.71 25.28
CA ALA A 314 -23.87 21.23 24.37
C ALA A 314 -23.20 21.98 23.20
N LYS A 315 -22.15 22.78 23.50
CA LYS A 315 -21.37 23.45 22.45
C LYS A 315 -20.55 22.45 21.64
N ALA A 316 -20.01 21.40 22.25
CA ALA A 316 -19.30 20.35 21.53
C ALA A 316 -20.22 19.66 20.53
N GLN A 317 -21.46 19.34 20.93
CA GLN A 317 -22.46 18.77 20.04
C GLN A 317 -22.76 19.70 18.85
N VAL A 318 -23.00 20.97 19.08
CA VAL A 318 -23.24 21.96 18.01
C VAL A 318 -22.07 22.03 17.04
N VAL A 319 -20.82 21.98 17.52
CA VAL A 319 -19.63 21.97 16.65
C VAL A 319 -19.61 20.71 15.78
N LEU A 320 -19.83 19.52 16.35
CA LEU A 320 -19.86 18.25 15.63
C LEU A 320 -20.99 18.23 14.58
N ASP A 321 -22.18 18.73 14.91
CA ASP A 321 -23.34 18.77 14.01
C ASP A 321 -23.15 19.80 12.86
N THR A 322 -22.48 20.90 13.17
CA THR A 322 -22.18 21.93 12.16
C THR A 322 -21.09 21.46 11.18
N ASP A 323 -20.05 20.81 11.69
CA ASP A 323 -18.90 20.42 10.89
C ASP A 323 -19.12 19.07 10.14
N HIS A 324 -20.06 18.22 10.61
CA HIS A 324 -20.30 16.88 10.04
C HIS A 324 -21.79 16.59 9.87
N HIS A 325 -22.16 16.20 8.65
CA HIS A 325 -23.53 15.74 8.35
C HIS A 325 -23.65 14.23 8.59
N GLY A 326 -24.75 13.80 9.23
CA GLY A 326 -24.96 12.39 9.61
C GLY A 326 -24.01 11.95 10.73
N LEU A 327 -23.65 10.65 10.73
CA LEU A 327 -22.73 10.03 11.69
C LEU A 327 -23.22 10.11 13.16
N GLU A 328 -24.55 10.06 13.40
CA GLU A 328 -25.15 10.28 14.72
C GLU A 328 -24.53 9.37 15.80
N LYS A 329 -24.45 8.05 15.56
CA LYS A 329 -23.83 7.09 16.49
C LYS A 329 -22.36 7.41 16.80
N VAL A 330 -21.61 7.91 15.80
CA VAL A 330 -20.20 8.29 15.97
C VAL A 330 -20.09 9.53 16.83
N LYS A 331 -20.92 10.54 16.57
CA LYS A 331 -20.98 11.77 17.35
C LYS A 331 -21.36 11.50 18.81
N ASP A 332 -22.37 10.65 19.04
CA ASP A 332 -22.79 10.26 20.40
C ASP A 332 -21.66 9.59 21.16
N ARG A 333 -20.94 8.66 20.54
CA ARG A 333 -19.77 8.03 21.15
C ARG A 333 -18.66 9.02 21.48
N ILE A 334 -18.40 9.96 20.58
CA ILE A 334 -17.43 11.04 20.83
C ILE A 334 -17.91 11.93 22.02
N LEU A 335 -19.19 12.26 22.09
CA LEU A 335 -19.75 13.05 23.19
C LEU A 335 -19.72 12.29 24.51
N GLU A 336 -20.03 10.98 24.54
CA GLU A 336 -19.85 10.12 25.71
C GLU A 336 -18.41 10.16 26.23
N TYR A 337 -17.45 9.99 25.35
CA TYR A 337 -16.03 10.06 25.67
C TYR A 337 -15.64 11.44 26.25
N LEU A 338 -16.09 12.53 25.64
CA LEU A 338 -15.85 13.89 26.10
C LEU A 338 -16.56 14.17 27.44
N ALA A 339 -17.73 13.56 27.67
CA ALA A 339 -18.44 13.66 28.93
C ALA A 339 -17.66 13.06 30.11
N VAL A 340 -17.11 11.85 29.91
CA VAL A 340 -16.22 11.21 30.89
C VAL A 340 -15.00 12.09 31.17
N GLN A 341 -14.33 12.55 30.11
CA GLN A 341 -13.16 13.43 30.26
C GLN A 341 -13.45 14.77 30.95
N SER A 342 -14.67 15.28 30.83
CA SER A 342 -15.06 16.53 31.52
C SER A 342 -15.10 16.38 33.04
N ARG A 343 -15.34 15.17 33.53
CA ARG A 343 -15.47 14.84 34.97
C ARG A 343 -14.17 14.34 35.60
N VAL A 344 -13.33 13.65 34.81
CA VAL A 344 -12.05 13.10 35.28
C VAL A 344 -10.93 14.14 35.08
N ARG A 345 -10.13 14.37 36.12
CA ARG A 345 -9.02 15.36 36.03
C ARG A 345 -7.83 14.91 35.19
N GLN A 346 -7.63 13.60 35.07
CA GLN A 346 -6.56 13.00 34.27
C GLN A 346 -7.15 12.18 33.13
N LEU A 347 -6.53 12.25 31.96
CA LEU A 347 -6.89 11.48 30.77
C LEU A 347 -6.42 10.02 30.93
N LYS A 348 -7.14 9.20 31.68
CA LYS A 348 -6.82 7.78 31.93
C LYS A 348 -7.68 6.81 31.14
N GLY A 349 -8.53 7.29 30.24
CA GLY A 349 -9.39 6.44 29.41
C GLY A 349 -8.68 5.88 28.17
N PRO A 350 -9.29 4.91 27.50
CA PRO A 350 -8.80 4.41 26.22
C PRO A 350 -8.73 5.53 25.18
N ILE A 351 -7.90 5.35 24.17
CA ILE A 351 -7.72 6.34 23.11
C ILE A 351 -8.76 6.12 22.03
N LEU A 352 -9.40 7.19 21.57
CA LEU A 352 -10.34 7.11 20.46
C LEU A 352 -9.62 6.72 19.17
N CYS A 353 -10.03 5.62 18.56
CA CYS A 353 -9.57 5.18 17.26
C CYS A 353 -10.71 5.19 16.23
N LEU A 354 -10.62 6.08 15.26
CA LEU A 354 -11.59 6.24 14.18
C LEU A 354 -11.21 5.32 13.02
N VAL A 355 -11.94 4.21 12.84
CA VAL A 355 -11.66 3.20 11.81
C VAL A 355 -12.72 3.27 10.73
N GLY A 356 -12.30 3.28 9.46
CA GLY A 356 -13.25 3.26 8.34
C GLY A 356 -12.59 3.57 7.00
N PRO A 357 -13.34 3.46 5.89
CA PRO A 357 -12.80 3.65 4.56
C PRO A 357 -12.26 5.08 4.34
N PRO A 358 -11.41 5.28 3.32
CA PRO A 358 -10.88 6.60 3.02
C PRO A 358 -11.99 7.58 2.62
N GLY A 359 -11.86 8.84 3.05
CA GLY A 359 -12.79 9.91 2.68
C GLY A 359 -14.08 10.01 3.48
N VAL A 360 -14.24 9.25 4.57
CA VAL A 360 -15.42 9.34 5.47
C VAL A 360 -15.29 10.39 6.58
N GLY A 361 -14.26 11.22 6.54
CA GLY A 361 -14.15 12.35 7.46
C GLY A 361 -13.38 12.09 8.75
N LYS A 362 -12.62 10.98 8.89
CA LYS A 362 -11.85 10.65 10.10
C LYS A 362 -10.96 11.80 10.58
N THR A 363 -10.15 12.35 9.69
CA THR A 363 -9.21 13.44 10.00
C THR A 363 -9.94 14.73 10.36
N SER A 364 -11.06 15.04 9.69
CA SER A 364 -11.88 16.21 10.01
C SER A 364 -12.62 16.08 11.34
N LEU A 365 -13.06 14.86 11.72
CA LEU A 365 -13.61 14.60 13.05
C LEU A 365 -12.60 14.91 14.16
N GLY A 366 -11.33 14.51 13.98
CA GLY A 366 -10.26 14.88 14.92
C GLY A 366 -10.08 16.38 15.05
N GLN A 367 -10.18 17.14 13.96
CA GLN A 367 -10.17 18.63 14.01
C GLN A 367 -11.37 19.20 14.75
N SER A 368 -12.56 18.66 14.52
CA SER A 368 -13.78 19.12 15.18
C SER A 368 -13.77 18.79 16.67
N ILE A 369 -13.20 17.66 17.08
CA ILE A 369 -12.99 17.33 18.50
C ILE A 369 -12.03 18.38 19.15
N ALA A 370 -10.95 18.73 18.47
CA ALA A 370 -10.03 19.76 18.97
C ALA A 370 -10.73 21.13 19.12
N LYS A 371 -11.50 21.54 18.11
CA LYS A 371 -12.30 22.77 18.12
C LYS A 371 -13.35 22.77 19.23
N ALA A 372 -14.05 21.65 19.42
CA ALA A 372 -15.06 21.48 20.46
C ALA A 372 -14.47 21.56 21.86
N THR A 373 -13.31 20.97 22.09
CA THR A 373 -12.62 20.97 23.38
C THR A 373 -11.75 22.22 23.61
N GLY A 374 -11.54 23.05 22.60
CA GLY A 374 -10.65 24.23 22.66
C GLY A 374 -9.18 23.87 22.77
N ARG A 375 -8.80 22.68 22.34
CA ARG A 375 -7.41 22.22 22.27
C ARG A 375 -6.79 22.63 20.94
N GLU A 376 -5.51 22.94 20.96
CA GLU A 376 -4.75 23.12 19.72
C GLU A 376 -4.61 21.78 18.99
N TYR A 377 -4.72 21.82 17.66
CA TYR A 377 -4.74 20.60 16.84
C TYR A 377 -3.37 20.30 16.21
N VAL A 378 -2.93 19.07 16.36
CA VAL A 378 -1.68 18.57 15.75
C VAL A 378 -1.95 17.27 15.02
N ARG A 379 -1.48 17.14 13.80
CA ARG A 379 -1.53 15.90 13.02
C ARG A 379 -0.14 15.31 12.85
N VAL A 380 -0.01 14.01 13.15
CA VAL A 380 1.17 13.20 12.89
C VAL A 380 0.77 12.06 11.95
N ALA A 381 1.32 12.03 10.75
CA ALA A 381 1.14 10.90 9.85
C ALA A 381 2.11 9.77 10.24
N LEU A 382 1.56 8.61 10.52
CA LEU A 382 2.31 7.41 10.89
C LEU A 382 2.48 6.44 9.71
N GLY A 383 1.77 6.68 8.59
CA GLY A 383 1.91 5.89 7.39
C GLY A 383 3.33 5.93 6.83
N GLY A 384 3.97 4.75 6.75
CA GLY A 384 5.35 4.61 6.27
C GLY A 384 6.44 4.79 7.33
N VAL A 385 6.10 5.02 8.60
CA VAL A 385 7.04 5.01 9.71
C VAL A 385 7.49 3.57 9.96
N ARG A 386 8.82 3.36 9.99
CA ARG A 386 9.46 2.05 10.18
C ARG A 386 10.50 2.04 11.29
N ASP A 387 11.02 3.21 11.65
CA ASP A 387 12.08 3.39 12.63
C ASP A 387 11.50 3.96 13.92
N GLU A 388 11.78 3.31 15.05
CA GLU A 388 11.42 3.78 16.39
C GLU A 388 11.95 5.19 16.67
N ALA A 389 13.12 5.52 16.14
CA ALA A 389 13.74 6.82 16.30
C ALA A 389 12.92 7.98 15.68
N GLU A 390 12.01 7.70 14.75
CA GLU A 390 11.07 8.73 14.28
C GLU A 390 10.09 9.17 15.38
N ILE A 391 9.76 8.29 16.33
CA ILE A 391 8.87 8.57 17.47
C ILE A 391 9.66 9.12 18.66
N ARG A 392 10.75 8.43 19.05
CA ARG A 392 11.56 8.71 20.24
C ARG A 392 12.78 9.61 20.00
N GLY A 393 13.08 9.97 18.75
CA GLY A 393 14.26 10.75 18.40
C GLY A 393 15.56 9.95 18.37
N HIS A 394 16.59 10.56 17.81
CA HIS A 394 17.94 10.00 17.76
C HIS A 394 18.79 10.53 18.90
N ARG A 395 19.68 9.70 19.42
CA ARG A 395 20.67 10.16 20.41
C ARG A 395 21.48 11.33 19.84
N ARG A 396 21.72 12.37 20.66
CA ARG A 396 22.35 13.62 20.27
C ARG A 396 23.84 13.53 19.89
N THR A 397 24.45 12.35 19.98
CA THR A 397 25.85 12.11 19.62
C THR A 397 26.19 12.35 18.14
N TYR A 398 25.17 12.41 17.26
CA TYR A 398 25.34 12.61 15.84
C TYR A 398 24.98 14.04 15.43
N ILE A 399 25.82 14.66 14.57
CA ILE A 399 25.51 15.98 13.98
C ILE A 399 24.24 15.83 13.10
N GLY A 400 23.25 16.68 13.36
CA GLY A 400 21.96 16.65 12.66
C GLY A 400 20.90 15.77 13.33
N SER A 401 21.20 15.18 14.50
CA SER A 401 20.18 14.52 15.32
C SER A 401 19.08 15.49 15.73
N MET A 402 17.85 14.98 15.84
CA MET A 402 16.65 15.74 16.20
C MET A 402 15.80 14.95 17.17
N PRO A 403 14.97 15.62 18.00
CA PRO A 403 13.93 14.95 18.79
C PRO A 403 12.96 14.17 17.91
N GLY A 404 12.25 13.21 18.50
CA GLY A 404 11.19 12.47 17.82
C GLY A 404 10.02 13.35 17.37
N LYS A 405 9.23 12.82 16.44
CA LYS A 405 8.07 13.55 15.85
C LYS A 405 7.10 14.06 16.92
N ILE A 406 6.94 13.36 18.03
CA ILE A 406 6.05 13.78 19.13
C ILE A 406 6.57 15.10 19.71
N ILE A 407 7.82 15.16 20.14
CA ILE A 407 8.42 16.36 20.73
C ILE A 407 8.51 17.51 19.72
N GLN A 408 8.90 17.24 18.48
CA GLN A 408 8.92 18.26 17.42
C GLN A 408 7.56 18.93 17.23
N LYS A 409 6.49 18.14 17.26
CA LYS A 409 5.13 18.65 17.11
C LYS A 409 4.64 19.38 18.36
N MET A 410 5.05 18.93 19.55
CA MET A 410 4.78 19.66 20.79
C MET A 410 5.44 21.05 20.79
N ALA A 411 6.69 21.13 20.40
CA ALA A 411 7.40 22.41 20.24
C ALA A 411 6.70 23.33 19.24
N LYS A 412 6.28 22.77 18.07
CA LYS A 412 5.58 23.55 17.03
C LYS A 412 4.25 24.11 17.50
N VAL A 413 3.47 23.37 18.28
CA VAL A 413 2.15 23.82 18.76
C VAL A 413 2.24 24.77 19.95
N GLY A 414 3.30 24.69 20.72
CA GLY A 414 3.61 25.61 21.82
C GLY A 414 2.67 25.52 23.03
N VAL A 415 1.89 24.44 23.19
CA VAL A 415 1.05 24.16 24.37
C VAL A 415 1.19 22.72 24.80
N LYS A 416 1.09 22.47 26.12
CA LYS A 416 1.29 21.14 26.74
C LYS A 416 0.10 20.20 26.53
N ASN A 417 -1.08 20.73 26.28
CA ASN A 417 -2.35 19.99 26.22
C ASN A 417 -3.06 19.99 24.86
N PRO A 418 -2.35 19.78 23.74
CA PRO A 418 -2.98 19.74 22.42
C PRO A 418 -3.82 18.46 22.23
N LEU A 419 -4.54 18.41 21.12
CA LEU A 419 -5.06 17.15 20.55
C LEU A 419 -4.10 16.67 19.48
N PHE A 420 -3.54 15.48 19.65
CA PHE A 420 -2.73 14.78 18.66
C PHE A 420 -3.59 13.82 17.86
N LEU A 421 -3.67 14.03 16.56
CA LEU A 421 -4.24 13.06 15.62
C LEU A 421 -3.11 12.20 15.04
N LEU A 422 -3.10 10.94 15.41
CA LEU A 422 -2.21 9.91 14.86
C LEU A 422 -2.87 9.28 13.64
N ASP A 423 -2.47 9.73 12.46
CA ASP A 423 -3.17 9.39 11.21
C ASP A 423 -2.51 8.18 10.53
N GLU A 424 -3.33 7.26 10.00
CA GLU A 424 -2.93 6.04 9.30
C GLU A 424 -2.07 5.08 10.16
N ILE A 425 -2.55 4.76 11.37
CA ILE A 425 -1.85 3.87 12.31
C ILE A 425 -1.71 2.42 11.79
N ASP A 426 -2.60 1.99 10.92
CA ASP A 426 -2.60 0.70 10.23
C ASP A 426 -1.47 0.53 9.19
N LYS A 427 -0.81 1.63 8.82
CA LYS A 427 0.26 1.62 7.81
C LYS A 427 1.67 1.70 8.39
N MET A 428 1.79 1.54 9.70
CA MET A 428 3.09 1.35 10.33
C MET A 428 3.59 -0.07 10.07
N SER A 429 4.87 -0.22 9.87
CA SER A 429 5.52 -1.53 9.74
C SER A 429 6.78 -1.57 10.59
N SER A 430 7.07 -2.71 11.19
CA SER A 430 8.34 -2.98 11.84
C SER A 430 9.36 -3.48 10.82
N ASP A 431 10.63 -3.10 11.00
CA ASP A 431 11.76 -3.64 10.25
C ASP A 431 12.94 -3.93 11.20
N MET A 432 14.11 -4.29 10.65
CA MET A 432 15.31 -4.56 11.42
C MET A 432 15.85 -3.35 12.23
N ARG A 433 15.30 -2.15 12.03
CA ARG A 433 15.69 -0.89 12.71
C ARG A 433 14.86 -0.58 13.93
N GLY A 434 13.80 -1.32 14.19
CA GLY A 434 12.99 -1.16 15.40
C GLY A 434 11.49 -1.40 15.16
N ASP A 435 10.74 -1.27 16.24
CA ASP A 435 9.29 -1.39 16.25
C ASP A 435 8.64 -0.06 16.70
N PRO A 436 8.16 0.76 15.74
CA PRO A 436 7.47 2.01 16.07
C PRO A 436 6.20 1.80 16.91
N ALA A 437 5.57 0.62 16.81
CA ALA A 437 4.38 0.32 17.61
C ALA A 437 4.72 0.23 19.11
N SER A 438 5.86 -0.35 19.45
CA SER A 438 6.38 -0.40 20.84
C SER A 438 6.67 1.01 21.39
N ALA A 439 7.26 1.89 20.58
CA ALA A 439 7.47 3.29 20.98
C ALA A 439 6.15 4.04 21.21
N LEU A 440 5.14 3.78 20.37
CA LEU A 440 3.81 4.37 20.55
C LEU A 440 3.08 3.83 21.78
N LEU A 441 3.31 2.60 22.20
CA LEU A 441 2.73 2.09 23.44
C LEU A 441 3.09 2.95 24.64
N GLU A 442 4.35 3.38 24.76
CA GLU A 442 4.79 4.28 25.84
C GLU A 442 4.11 5.66 25.75
N VAL A 443 3.94 6.19 24.53
CA VAL A 443 3.26 7.47 24.30
C VAL A 443 1.78 7.40 24.66
N LEU A 444 1.14 6.27 24.37
CA LEU A 444 -0.30 6.10 24.44
C LEU A 444 -0.77 5.50 25.78
N ASP A 445 0.10 4.83 26.52
CA ASP A 445 -0.24 4.25 27.81
C ASP A 445 -0.36 5.33 28.90
N PRO A 446 -1.52 5.53 29.51
CA PRO A 446 -1.72 6.53 30.55
C PRO A 446 -0.86 6.31 31.82
N GLU A 447 -0.32 5.09 32.02
CA GLU A 447 0.57 4.78 33.13
C GLU A 447 2.02 5.17 32.86
N GLN A 448 2.43 5.23 31.57
CA GLN A 448 3.80 5.48 31.14
C GLN A 448 3.99 6.87 30.52
N ASN A 449 2.95 7.44 29.89
CA ASN A 449 3.06 8.67 29.12
C ASN A 449 3.44 9.93 29.96
N GLY A 450 3.29 9.86 31.29
CA GLY A 450 3.75 10.91 32.20
C GLY A 450 5.26 11.05 32.28
N THR A 451 5.99 10.01 31.92
CA THR A 451 7.46 9.90 31.93
C THR A 451 8.03 9.51 30.57
N PHE A 452 7.42 10.02 29.48
CA PHE A 452 7.89 9.75 28.13
C PHE A 452 9.33 10.25 27.94
N ASN A 453 10.23 9.35 27.55
CA ASN A 453 11.64 9.66 27.37
C ASN A 453 12.01 9.71 25.89
N ASP A 454 12.28 10.94 25.39
CA ASP A 454 12.84 11.15 24.05
C ASP A 454 14.36 11.02 24.10
N HIS A 455 14.94 10.22 23.19
CA HIS A 455 16.37 9.91 23.17
C HIS A 455 17.26 11.13 22.87
N TYR A 456 16.71 12.18 22.25
CA TYR A 456 17.42 13.42 22.02
C TYR A 456 17.40 14.34 23.24
N LEU A 457 16.22 14.49 23.88
CA LEU A 457 16.07 15.34 25.06
C LEU A 457 16.74 14.70 26.29
N GLU A 458 16.69 13.36 26.41
CA GLU A 458 17.21 12.57 27.52
C GLU A 458 16.69 13.06 28.90
N VAL A 459 15.49 13.60 28.93
CA VAL A 459 14.72 13.99 30.11
C VAL A 459 13.28 13.57 29.90
N ASP A 460 12.59 13.27 31.00
CA ASP A 460 11.21 12.86 30.94
C ASP A 460 10.31 14.04 30.55
N TYR A 461 9.40 13.79 29.62
CA TYR A 461 8.37 14.74 29.19
C TYR A 461 6.98 14.21 29.48
N ASP A 462 6.19 14.96 30.24
CA ASP A 462 4.85 14.57 30.64
C ASP A 462 3.84 14.83 29.53
N LEU A 463 3.35 13.74 28.90
CA LEU A 463 2.31 13.72 27.86
C LEU A 463 0.90 13.48 28.42
N SER A 464 0.71 13.37 29.74
CA SER A 464 -0.58 13.01 30.38
C SER A 464 -1.72 13.99 30.11
N ASP A 465 -1.42 15.24 29.75
CA ASP A 465 -2.39 16.27 29.37
C ASP A 465 -2.76 16.26 27.87
N VAL A 466 -2.03 15.51 27.06
CA VAL A 466 -2.25 15.39 25.61
C VAL A 466 -3.44 14.49 25.34
N MET A 467 -4.34 14.94 24.49
CA MET A 467 -5.45 14.12 24.01
C MET A 467 -5.04 13.42 22.71
N PHE A 468 -4.87 12.11 22.72
CA PHE A 468 -4.57 11.33 21.53
C PHE A 468 -5.85 10.83 20.88
N VAL A 469 -5.92 10.94 19.56
CA VAL A 469 -6.95 10.34 18.70
C VAL A 469 -6.24 9.66 17.56
N ALA A 470 -6.54 8.41 17.28
CA ALA A 470 -5.98 7.65 16.17
C ALA A 470 -6.95 7.54 15.00
N THR A 471 -6.43 7.41 13.78
CA THR A 471 -7.22 7.03 12.60
C THR A 471 -6.63 5.82 11.93
N SER A 472 -7.49 4.96 11.41
CA SER A 472 -7.12 3.78 10.62
C SER A 472 -8.07 3.58 9.45
N ASN A 473 -7.61 2.96 8.37
CA ASN A 473 -8.47 2.56 7.27
C ASN A 473 -8.96 1.11 7.44
N SER A 474 -8.23 0.28 8.14
CA SER A 474 -8.53 -1.14 8.42
C SER A 474 -8.44 -1.44 9.90
N MET A 475 -8.82 -2.67 10.29
CA MET A 475 -8.62 -3.19 11.65
C MET A 475 -7.24 -3.85 11.82
N ASP A 476 -6.37 -3.73 10.83
CA ASP A 476 -5.01 -4.27 10.83
C ASP A 476 -4.08 -3.36 11.67
N ILE A 477 -4.37 -3.32 12.96
CA ILE A 477 -3.63 -2.56 13.97
C ILE A 477 -2.93 -3.56 14.88
N PRO A 478 -1.65 -3.35 15.26
CA PRO A 478 -0.98 -4.22 16.21
C PRO A 478 -1.80 -4.43 17.49
N GLY A 479 -2.01 -5.71 17.88
CA GLY A 479 -2.88 -6.09 19.01
C GLY A 479 -2.66 -5.28 20.28
N PRO A 480 -1.39 -5.11 20.77
CA PRO A 480 -1.12 -4.32 21.98
C PRO A 480 -1.56 -2.86 21.92
N LEU A 481 -1.57 -2.25 20.72
CA LEU A 481 -2.10 -0.90 20.52
C LEU A 481 -3.62 -0.91 20.51
N LEU A 482 -4.23 -1.92 19.87
CA LEU A 482 -5.68 -2.06 19.76
C LEU A 482 -6.34 -2.22 21.15
N ASP A 483 -5.70 -2.96 22.07
CA ASP A 483 -6.18 -3.15 23.45
C ASP A 483 -6.28 -1.85 24.24
N ARG A 484 -5.58 -0.80 23.84
CA ARG A 484 -5.60 0.54 24.47
C ARG A 484 -6.54 1.51 23.77
N MET A 485 -7.24 1.05 22.72
CA MET A 485 -8.06 1.90 21.88
C MET A 485 -9.56 1.60 22.01
N GLU A 486 -10.34 2.64 22.10
CA GLU A 486 -11.78 2.57 21.88
C GLU A 486 -12.06 2.77 20.39
N VAL A 487 -12.42 1.68 19.72
CA VAL A 487 -12.65 1.69 18.28
C VAL A 487 -14.05 2.21 17.95
N ILE A 488 -14.09 3.30 17.18
CA ILE A 488 -15.32 3.85 16.61
C ILE A 488 -15.29 3.59 15.10
N ARG A 489 -16.19 2.72 14.63
CA ARG A 489 -16.29 2.38 13.21
C ARG A 489 -17.11 3.41 12.45
N LEU A 490 -16.52 3.97 11.41
CA LEU A 490 -17.17 4.85 10.44
C LEU A 490 -17.50 4.04 9.18
N SER A 491 -18.78 3.94 8.88
CA SER A 491 -19.25 3.33 7.62
C SER A 491 -19.16 4.33 6.46
N GLY A 492 -19.34 3.82 5.24
CA GLY A 492 -19.52 4.66 4.06
C GLY A 492 -20.81 5.48 4.10
N TYR A 493 -20.86 6.54 3.27
CA TYR A 493 -22.01 7.41 3.14
C TYR A 493 -23.00 6.91 2.09
N THR A 494 -24.30 7.13 2.32
CA THR A 494 -25.35 6.97 1.33
C THR A 494 -25.28 8.05 0.25
N GLU A 495 -26.02 7.90 -0.85
CA GLU A 495 -26.09 8.95 -1.88
C GLU A 495 -26.66 10.27 -1.35
N ASP A 496 -27.69 10.18 -0.50
CA ASP A 496 -28.31 11.35 0.14
C ASP A 496 -27.34 12.05 1.10
N GLU A 497 -26.64 11.28 1.93
CA GLU A 497 -25.59 11.84 2.80
C GLU A 497 -24.48 12.51 1.98
N LYS A 498 -24.01 11.89 0.88
CA LYS A 498 -22.99 12.47 -0.02
C LYS A 498 -23.48 13.75 -0.68
N LEU A 499 -24.74 13.79 -1.11
CA LEU A 499 -25.38 14.98 -1.67
C LEU A 499 -25.38 16.12 -0.64
N ASN A 500 -25.83 15.84 0.58
CA ASN A 500 -25.89 16.82 1.67
C ASN A 500 -24.49 17.30 2.08
N ILE A 501 -23.51 16.39 2.17
CA ILE A 501 -22.11 16.74 2.46
C ILE A 501 -21.54 17.62 1.34
N ALA A 502 -21.81 17.28 0.08
CA ALA A 502 -21.37 18.09 -1.06
C ALA A 502 -21.90 19.52 -0.99
N LYS A 503 -23.18 19.68 -0.70
CA LYS A 503 -23.84 21.00 -0.62
C LYS A 503 -23.37 21.84 0.56
N LYS A 504 -23.28 21.21 1.77
CA LYS A 504 -22.99 21.94 3.00
C LYS A 504 -21.52 22.20 3.25
N HIS A 505 -20.62 21.33 2.72
CA HIS A 505 -19.21 21.35 3.12
C HIS A 505 -18.22 21.37 1.96
N LEU A 506 -18.53 20.68 0.82
CA LEU A 506 -17.54 20.55 -0.24
C LEU A 506 -17.61 21.67 -1.27
N LEU A 507 -18.80 22.08 -1.68
CA LEU A 507 -18.98 23.07 -2.74
C LEU A 507 -18.34 24.41 -2.41
N ASP A 508 -18.71 25.01 -1.28
CA ASP A 508 -18.18 26.31 -0.86
C ASP A 508 -16.67 26.27 -0.74
N LYS A 509 -16.14 25.21 -0.12
CA LYS A 509 -14.71 24.97 0.03
C LYS A 509 -13.99 24.84 -1.33
N GLN A 510 -14.61 24.17 -2.32
CA GLN A 510 -13.99 24.03 -3.64
C GLN A 510 -14.11 25.29 -4.48
N ILE A 511 -15.18 26.03 -4.36
CA ILE A 511 -15.38 27.34 -4.98
C ILE A 511 -14.28 28.30 -4.49
N GLU A 512 -14.10 28.42 -3.18
CA GLU A 512 -13.07 29.29 -2.58
C GLU A 512 -11.66 28.85 -2.95
N ARG A 513 -11.34 27.55 -2.84
CA ARG A 513 -10.00 27.00 -3.15
C ARG A 513 -9.58 27.18 -4.60
N ASN A 514 -10.53 27.20 -5.53
CA ASN A 514 -10.27 27.42 -6.94
C ASN A 514 -10.41 28.90 -7.36
N GLY A 515 -10.61 29.82 -6.40
CA GLY A 515 -10.65 31.27 -6.66
C GLY A 515 -11.92 31.74 -7.36
N LEU A 516 -13.02 30.98 -7.30
CA LEU A 516 -14.33 31.37 -7.81
C LEU A 516 -15.12 32.14 -6.76
N LYS A 517 -16.01 33.01 -7.23
CA LYS A 517 -17.05 33.60 -6.40
C LYS A 517 -18.31 32.72 -6.42
N ALA A 518 -19.06 32.71 -5.33
CA ALA A 518 -20.28 31.88 -5.22
C ALA A 518 -21.32 32.13 -6.33
N LYS A 519 -21.30 33.31 -6.94
CA LYS A 519 -22.22 33.67 -8.04
C LYS A 519 -21.74 33.23 -9.43
N GLU A 520 -20.48 32.78 -9.56
CA GLU A 520 -19.87 32.42 -10.84
C GLU A 520 -20.12 30.95 -11.24
N VAL A 521 -20.52 30.13 -10.29
CA VAL A 521 -20.83 28.71 -10.54
C VAL A 521 -22.07 28.31 -9.76
N HIS A 522 -22.97 27.57 -10.42
CA HIS A 522 -24.12 26.96 -9.80
C HIS A 522 -24.16 25.49 -10.20
N ILE A 523 -24.14 24.58 -9.24
CA ILE A 523 -24.16 23.13 -9.46
C ILE A 523 -25.44 22.57 -8.86
N ASP A 524 -26.31 22.05 -9.73
CA ASP A 524 -27.60 21.51 -9.32
C ASP A 524 -27.45 20.17 -8.57
N ASP A 525 -28.43 19.82 -7.75
CA ASP A 525 -28.50 18.52 -7.08
C ASP A 525 -28.44 17.36 -8.06
N SER A 526 -29.09 17.50 -9.24
CA SER A 526 -29.03 16.51 -10.32
C SER A 526 -27.62 16.28 -10.84
N ALA A 527 -26.81 17.34 -10.92
CA ALA A 527 -25.42 17.24 -11.32
C ALA A 527 -24.59 16.51 -10.25
N ILE A 528 -24.77 16.84 -8.97
CA ILE A 528 -24.04 16.18 -7.87
C ILE A 528 -24.38 14.67 -7.82
N LEU A 529 -25.67 14.32 -7.93
CA LEU A 529 -26.10 12.93 -8.03
C LEU A 529 -25.53 12.24 -9.28
N GLY A 530 -25.47 12.96 -10.41
CA GLY A 530 -24.82 12.46 -11.62
C GLY A 530 -23.34 12.18 -11.42
N ILE A 531 -22.62 13.03 -10.66
CA ILE A 531 -21.21 12.78 -10.30
C ILE A 531 -21.08 11.54 -9.41
N ILE A 532 -21.91 11.44 -8.38
CA ILE A 532 -21.88 10.31 -7.43
C ILE A 532 -22.11 9.00 -8.18
N ARG A 533 -23.07 8.95 -9.10
CA ARG A 533 -23.52 7.74 -9.81
C ARG A 533 -22.61 7.30 -10.94
N TYR A 534 -22.12 8.25 -11.74
CA TYR A 534 -21.46 7.95 -13.01
C TYR A 534 -19.96 8.27 -13.04
N TYR A 535 -19.43 9.03 -12.08
CA TYR A 535 -18.03 9.45 -12.09
C TYR A 535 -17.26 9.04 -10.83
N THR A 536 -17.94 8.58 -9.76
CA THR A 536 -17.31 8.13 -8.52
C THR A 536 -17.80 6.75 -8.09
N ARG A 537 -16.89 5.95 -7.50
CA ARG A 537 -17.19 4.65 -6.87
C ARG A 537 -16.35 4.58 -5.59
N GLU A 538 -16.89 5.09 -4.50
CA GLU A 538 -16.19 5.20 -3.22
C GLU A 538 -17.18 5.17 -2.06
N ALA A 539 -16.72 4.71 -0.89
CA ALA A 539 -17.48 4.75 0.35
C ALA A 539 -17.59 6.17 0.91
N GLY A 540 -16.53 6.96 0.79
CA GLY A 540 -16.46 8.35 1.26
C GLY A 540 -16.85 9.39 0.21
N VAL A 541 -16.26 10.59 0.33
CA VAL A 541 -16.50 11.74 -0.55
C VAL A 541 -15.23 12.34 -1.17
N ARG A 542 -14.10 11.61 -1.14
CA ARG A 542 -12.81 12.13 -1.61
C ARG A 542 -12.72 12.23 -3.14
N ALA A 543 -13.29 11.25 -3.86
CA ALA A 543 -13.38 11.31 -5.32
C ALA A 543 -14.40 12.37 -5.75
N LEU A 544 -15.54 12.46 -5.05
CA LEU A 544 -16.55 13.51 -5.26
C LEU A 544 -15.93 14.90 -5.11
N GLU A 545 -15.16 15.14 -4.04
CA GLU A 545 -14.43 16.41 -3.84
C GLU A 545 -13.49 16.71 -5.01
N ARG A 546 -12.78 15.71 -5.54
CA ARG A 546 -11.87 15.88 -6.69
C ARG A 546 -12.61 16.20 -7.98
N GLU A 547 -13.74 15.54 -8.26
CA GLU A 547 -14.52 15.83 -9.47
C GLU A 547 -15.20 17.21 -9.38
N LEU A 548 -15.68 17.62 -8.21
CA LEU A 548 -16.16 19.00 -7.97
C LEU A 548 -15.05 20.04 -8.20
N SER A 549 -13.85 19.81 -7.68
CA SER A 549 -12.69 20.67 -7.93
C SER A 549 -12.33 20.74 -9.41
N LYS A 550 -12.42 19.65 -10.16
CA LYS A 550 -12.18 19.60 -11.61
C LYS A 550 -13.20 20.47 -12.38
N ILE A 551 -14.46 20.41 -11.97
CA ILE A 551 -15.51 21.28 -12.51
C ILE A 551 -15.19 22.75 -12.27
N CYS A 552 -14.88 23.10 -11.00
CA CYS A 552 -14.51 24.47 -10.64
C CYS A 552 -13.33 25.00 -11.47
N ARG A 553 -12.27 24.21 -11.65
CA ARG A 553 -11.12 24.60 -12.49
C ARG A 553 -11.50 24.83 -13.95
N LYS A 554 -12.41 24.03 -14.52
CA LYS A 554 -12.89 24.24 -15.90
C LYS A 554 -13.75 25.48 -16.02
N VAL A 555 -14.58 25.79 -15.02
CA VAL A 555 -15.36 27.03 -14.96
C VAL A 555 -14.43 28.24 -14.89
N VAL A 556 -13.40 28.21 -14.03
CA VAL A 556 -12.37 29.29 -14.00
C VAL A 556 -11.75 29.50 -15.36
N LYS A 557 -11.36 28.42 -16.04
CA LYS A 557 -10.79 28.48 -17.38
C LYS A 557 -11.76 29.12 -18.39
N GLN A 558 -13.05 28.77 -18.37
CA GLN A 558 -14.07 29.35 -19.27
C GLN A 558 -14.24 30.84 -19.03
N ILE A 559 -14.40 31.29 -17.79
CA ILE A 559 -14.57 32.70 -17.42
C ILE A 559 -13.34 33.54 -17.80
N LEU A 560 -12.13 32.97 -17.66
CA LEU A 560 -10.90 33.69 -18.02
C LEU A 560 -10.68 33.79 -19.53
N LEU A 561 -11.11 32.80 -20.30
CA LEU A 561 -11.03 32.80 -21.76
C LEU A 561 -12.11 33.67 -22.41
N ASP A 562 -13.30 33.70 -21.82
CA ASP A 562 -14.42 34.49 -22.31
C ASP A 562 -15.02 35.33 -21.19
N LYS A 563 -14.64 36.62 -21.17
CA LYS A 563 -15.09 37.59 -20.18
C LYS A 563 -16.60 37.92 -20.24
N SER A 564 -17.31 37.46 -21.26
CA SER A 564 -18.77 37.62 -21.37
C SER A 564 -19.53 36.68 -20.42
N ILE A 565 -18.88 35.56 -20.06
CA ILE A 565 -19.45 34.54 -19.17
C ILE A 565 -19.30 35.00 -17.71
N LYS A 566 -20.44 35.35 -17.10
CA LYS A 566 -20.48 35.79 -15.69
C LYS A 566 -20.83 34.70 -14.71
N SER A 567 -21.52 33.66 -15.17
CA SER A 567 -21.95 32.51 -14.38
C SER A 567 -22.10 31.28 -15.25
N VAL A 568 -21.81 30.10 -14.71
CA VAL A 568 -21.96 28.80 -15.36
C VAL A 568 -22.87 27.92 -14.51
N ALA A 569 -23.99 27.46 -15.09
CA ALA A 569 -24.87 26.50 -14.47
C ALA A 569 -24.52 25.08 -14.93
N ILE A 570 -24.42 24.15 -13.97
CA ILE A 570 -24.05 22.78 -14.20
C ILE A 570 -25.19 21.87 -13.74
N ASN A 571 -25.70 21.10 -14.67
CA ASN A 571 -26.75 20.12 -14.48
C ASN A 571 -26.30 18.74 -15.01
N GLN A 572 -27.15 17.73 -14.90
CA GLN A 572 -26.83 16.37 -15.34
C GLN A 572 -26.49 16.29 -16.83
N ASP A 573 -27.14 17.09 -17.68
CA ASP A 573 -26.99 17.04 -19.14
C ASP A 573 -25.64 17.54 -19.62
N ASN A 574 -25.10 18.57 -18.97
CA ASN A 574 -23.83 19.18 -19.36
C ASN A 574 -22.61 18.64 -18.61
N LEU A 575 -22.80 17.70 -17.67
CA LEU A 575 -21.68 17.08 -16.91
C LEU A 575 -20.60 16.48 -17.83
N LYS A 576 -20.98 15.90 -18.96
CA LYS A 576 -20.03 15.31 -19.93
C LYS A 576 -19.04 16.34 -20.47
N THR A 577 -19.43 17.59 -20.62
CA THR A 577 -18.55 18.68 -21.06
C THR A 577 -17.44 18.97 -20.03
N PHE A 578 -17.77 18.84 -18.75
CA PHE A 578 -16.84 19.12 -17.65
C PHE A 578 -16.03 17.90 -17.24
N LEU A 579 -16.61 16.71 -17.18
CA LEU A 579 -15.98 15.52 -16.61
C LEU A 579 -15.52 14.51 -17.68
N GLY A 580 -16.06 14.58 -18.89
CA GLY A 580 -15.79 13.64 -19.97
C GLY A 580 -16.76 12.47 -19.96
N VAL A 581 -16.33 11.34 -20.51
CA VAL A 581 -17.14 10.12 -20.59
C VAL A 581 -17.46 9.60 -19.20
N GLN A 582 -18.69 9.10 -19.02
CA GLN A 582 -19.08 8.39 -17.79
C GLN A 582 -18.17 7.19 -17.56
N ARG A 583 -17.74 7.00 -16.32
CA ARG A 583 -16.79 5.94 -15.95
C ARG A 583 -17.47 4.70 -15.39
N PHE A 584 -18.65 4.89 -14.84
CA PHE A 584 -19.42 3.84 -14.19
C PHE A 584 -20.83 3.82 -14.71
N ASP A 585 -21.40 2.64 -14.83
CA ASP A 585 -22.80 2.44 -15.12
C ASP A 585 -23.57 2.33 -13.79
N TYR A 586 -24.65 3.09 -13.67
CA TYR A 586 -25.52 3.09 -12.50
C TYR A 586 -26.80 2.31 -12.80
N GLY A 587 -27.24 1.48 -11.85
CA GLY A 587 -28.54 0.83 -11.92
C GLY A 587 -28.64 -0.32 -12.92
N LYS A 588 -27.53 -0.92 -13.30
CA LYS A 588 -27.54 -2.16 -14.08
C LYS A 588 -27.61 -3.42 -13.20
N ALA A 589 -28.67 -3.55 -12.40
CA ALA A 589 -29.26 -4.87 -12.24
C ALA A 589 -29.70 -5.29 -13.66
N GLU A 590 -29.30 -6.47 -14.11
CA GLU A 590 -29.67 -6.93 -15.45
C GLU A 590 -31.21 -6.88 -15.62
N SER A 591 -31.67 -6.44 -16.76
CA SER A 591 -33.09 -6.24 -17.01
C SER A 591 -33.89 -7.54 -17.28
N LYS A 592 -33.18 -8.69 -17.31
CA LYS A 592 -33.79 -9.98 -17.63
C LYS A 592 -33.30 -11.08 -16.71
N ASN A 593 -34.22 -11.96 -16.30
CA ASN A 593 -33.88 -13.18 -15.56
C ASN A 593 -33.01 -14.10 -16.42
N GLN A 594 -31.91 -14.60 -15.85
CA GLN A 594 -30.95 -15.40 -16.60
C GLN A 594 -30.70 -16.76 -15.89
N ILE A 595 -30.40 -17.79 -16.70
CA ILE A 595 -30.06 -19.11 -16.19
C ILE A 595 -28.57 -19.09 -15.80
N GLY A 596 -28.28 -19.55 -14.59
CA GLY A 596 -26.93 -19.70 -14.10
C GLY A 596 -26.24 -18.39 -13.70
N GLN A 597 -26.95 -17.26 -13.71
CA GLN A 597 -26.40 -15.96 -13.33
C GLN A 597 -27.08 -15.43 -12.06
N VAL A 598 -26.29 -15.03 -11.08
CA VAL A 598 -26.76 -14.53 -9.78
C VAL A 598 -26.01 -13.26 -9.40
N THR A 599 -26.74 -12.32 -8.81
CA THR A 599 -26.15 -11.12 -8.20
C THR A 599 -25.86 -11.39 -6.73
N ALA A 600 -24.60 -11.42 -6.35
CA ALA A 600 -24.13 -11.47 -4.97
C ALA A 600 -23.76 -10.08 -4.47
N LEU A 601 -23.71 -9.91 -3.14
CA LEU A 601 -23.27 -8.68 -2.49
C LEU A 601 -21.87 -8.88 -1.89
N ALA A 602 -20.93 -8.09 -2.37
CA ALA A 602 -19.55 -8.08 -1.89
C ALA A 602 -19.27 -6.84 -1.02
N TRP A 603 -18.32 -6.99 -0.11
CA TRP A 603 -17.72 -5.88 0.63
C TRP A 603 -16.27 -5.69 0.17
N THR A 604 -15.88 -4.44 -0.05
CA THR A 604 -14.53 -4.06 -0.46
C THR A 604 -14.03 -2.88 0.39
N GLN A 605 -12.74 -2.62 0.35
CA GLN A 605 -12.16 -1.46 1.06
C GLN A 605 -12.75 -0.10 0.63
N VAL A 606 -13.36 -0.04 -0.55
CA VAL A 606 -14.03 1.18 -1.07
C VAL A 606 -15.53 1.20 -0.84
N GLY A 607 -16.07 0.19 -0.17
CA GLY A 607 -17.51 0.04 0.15
C GLY A 607 -18.11 -1.25 -0.39
N GLY A 608 -19.44 -1.35 -0.36
CA GLY A 608 -20.15 -2.48 -0.92
C GLY A 608 -20.24 -2.43 -2.45
N ASP A 609 -20.32 -3.60 -3.08
CA ASP A 609 -20.42 -3.77 -4.51
C ASP A 609 -21.34 -4.92 -4.91
N LEU A 610 -21.85 -4.87 -6.16
CA LEU A 610 -22.58 -5.98 -6.77
C LEU A 610 -21.59 -6.90 -7.48
N LEU A 611 -21.66 -8.19 -7.16
CA LEU A 611 -20.82 -9.21 -7.77
C LEU A 611 -21.65 -10.16 -8.58
N THR A 612 -21.45 -10.21 -9.88
CA THR A 612 -22.09 -11.19 -10.75
C THR A 612 -21.37 -12.52 -10.62
N ILE A 613 -22.12 -13.60 -10.41
CA ILE A 613 -21.62 -14.98 -10.39
C ILE A 613 -22.34 -15.72 -11.51
N GLU A 614 -21.58 -16.35 -12.38
CA GLU A 614 -22.05 -17.13 -13.50
C GLU A 614 -21.69 -18.60 -13.30
N ALA A 615 -22.64 -19.50 -13.54
CA ALA A 615 -22.39 -20.93 -13.56
C ALA A 615 -22.95 -21.51 -14.87
N THR A 616 -22.15 -22.32 -15.54
CA THR A 616 -22.59 -23.05 -16.73
C THR A 616 -22.27 -24.53 -16.58
N SER A 617 -23.09 -25.36 -17.21
CA SER A 617 -22.98 -26.81 -17.15
C SER A 617 -23.03 -27.37 -18.58
N VAL A 618 -21.99 -28.09 -18.97
CA VAL A 618 -21.84 -28.73 -20.28
C VAL A 618 -21.66 -30.23 -20.14
N ALA A 619 -21.91 -31.00 -21.20
CA ALA A 619 -21.63 -32.42 -21.21
C ALA A 619 -20.12 -32.65 -21.01
N GLY A 620 -19.74 -33.54 -20.06
CA GLY A 620 -18.35 -33.74 -19.71
C GLY A 620 -18.10 -34.96 -18.85
N LYS A 621 -17.09 -34.94 -18.01
CA LYS A 621 -16.62 -36.03 -17.14
C LYS A 621 -16.65 -35.70 -15.64
N GLY A 622 -17.41 -34.66 -15.26
CA GLY A 622 -17.55 -34.26 -13.87
C GLY A 622 -16.47 -33.26 -13.40
N LYS A 623 -15.83 -32.54 -14.31
CA LYS A 623 -14.83 -31.52 -13.93
C LYS A 623 -15.51 -30.28 -13.38
N LEU A 624 -15.08 -29.82 -12.21
CA LEU A 624 -15.46 -28.50 -11.65
C LEU A 624 -14.31 -27.54 -11.91
N THR A 625 -14.61 -26.46 -12.64
CA THR A 625 -13.64 -25.42 -12.99
C THR A 625 -14.13 -24.08 -12.43
N HIS A 626 -13.22 -23.25 -11.98
CA HIS A 626 -13.53 -21.87 -11.55
C HIS A 626 -12.57 -20.89 -12.19
N THR A 627 -13.04 -19.68 -12.47
CA THR A 627 -12.25 -18.57 -13.04
C THR A 627 -12.72 -17.23 -12.46
N GLY A 628 -11.86 -16.20 -12.50
CA GLY A 628 -12.20 -14.85 -12.04
C GLY A 628 -11.32 -14.34 -10.91
N SER A 629 -10.08 -14.86 -10.78
CA SER A 629 -9.12 -14.49 -9.72
C SER A 629 -9.69 -14.68 -8.31
N LEU A 630 -10.13 -15.92 -8.04
CA LEU A 630 -10.76 -16.32 -6.79
C LEU A 630 -9.72 -16.82 -5.79
N GLY A 631 -9.73 -16.25 -4.58
CA GLY A 631 -8.93 -16.74 -3.47
C GLY A 631 -9.42 -18.08 -2.90
N ASP A 632 -8.64 -18.67 -2.01
CA ASP A 632 -8.85 -20.03 -1.49
C ASP A 632 -10.21 -20.18 -0.79
N VAL A 633 -10.62 -19.20 0.04
CA VAL A 633 -11.90 -19.25 0.75
C VAL A 633 -13.09 -19.27 -0.22
N MET A 634 -12.98 -18.54 -1.32
CA MET A 634 -14.02 -18.50 -2.35
C MET A 634 -14.08 -19.81 -3.14
N GLN A 635 -12.94 -20.47 -3.39
CA GLN A 635 -12.86 -21.78 -4.03
C GLN A 635 -13.45 -22.86 -3.13
N GLU A 636 -13.17 -22.85 -1.83
CA GLU A 636 -13.78 -23.73 -0.84
C GLU A 636 -15.31 -23.54 -0.79
N SER A 637 -15.78 -22.31 -0.88
CA SER A 637 -17.22 -21.99 -0.94
C SER A 637 -17.91 -22.61 -2.17
N ILE A 638 -17.22 -22.67 -3.34
CA ILE A 638 -17.73 -23.36 -4.54
C ILE A 638 -17.82 -24.88 -4.29
N GLN A 639 -16.84 -25.47 -3.63
CA GLN A 639 -16.84 -26.90 -3.30
C GLN A 639 -17.95 -27.25 -2.30
N ALA A 640 -18.13 -26.41 -1.27
CA ALA A 640 -19.23 -26.54 -0.32
C ALA A 640 -20.59 -26.44 -1.01
N ALA A 641 -20.78 -25.43 -1.85
CA ALA A 641 -22.00 -25.25 -2.63
C ALA A 641 -22.30 -26.45 -3.53
N MET A 642 -21.29 -27.00 -4.22
CA MET A 642 -21.43 -28.20 -5.04
C MET A 642 -21.89 -29.40 -4.22
N THR A 643 -21.34 -29.58 -3.01
CA THR A 643 -21.72 -30.65 -2.10
C THR A 643 -23.17 -30.51 -1.66
N VAL A 644 -23.61 -29.30 -1.36
CA VAL A 644 -25.02 -29.01 -1.00
C VAL A 644 -25.96 -29.33 -2.15
N VAL A 645 -25.60 -28.96 -3.38
CA VAL A 645 -26.40 -29.27 -4.58
C VAL A 645 -26.49 -30.78 -4.81
N ARG A 646 -25.38 -31.50 -4.66
CA ARG A 646 -25.35 -32.97 -4.79
C ARG A 646 -26.25 -33.65 -3.75
N ALA A 647 -26.20 -33.20 -2.52
CA ALA A 647 -27.03 -33.75 -1.43
C ALA A 647 -28.54 -33.51 -1.66
N ARG A 648 -28.92 -32.51 -2.46
CA ARG A 648 -30.31 -32.14 -2.78
C ARG A 648 -30.71 -32.47 -4.21
N ALA A 649 -29.89 -33.18 -4.98
CA ALA A 649 -30.09 -33.42 -6.39
C ALA A 649 -31.49 -34.00 -6.69
N GLU A 650 -31.92 -35.00 -5.94
CA GLU A 650 -33.25 -35.64 -6.10
C GLU A 650 -34.39 -34.64 -5.83
N GLN A 651 -34.29 -33.86 -4.77
CA GLN A 651 -35.32 -32.84 -4.44
C GLN A 651 -35.39 -31.70 -5.44
N LEU A 652 -34.26 -31.39 -6.10
CA LEU A 652 -34.14 -30.36 -7.12
C LEU A 652 -34.49 -30.88 -8.51
N GLY A 653 -34.85 -32.18 -8.68
CA GLY A 653 -35.12 -32.79 -9.98
C GLY A 653 -33.87 -32.91 -10.86
N ILE A 654 -32.67 -32.89 -10.26
CA ILE A 654 -31.39 -33.03 -10.96
C ILE A 654 -31.01 -34.52 -10.98
N ASN A 655 -30.53 -35.03 -12.11
CA ASN A 655 -30.04 -36.41 -12.20
C ASN A 655 -28.92 -36.64 -11.18
N ALA A 656 -29.03 -37.75 -10.42
CA ALA A 656 -28.07 -38.04 -9.34
C ALA A 656 -26.61 -38.23 -9.82
N ASP A 657 -26.45 -38.53 -11.11
CA ASP A 657 -25.15 -38.78 -11.77
C ASP A 657 -24.58 -37.52 -12.49
N PHE A 658 -25.18 -36.34 -12.28
CA PHE A 658 -24.76 -35.14 -13.00
C PHE A 658 -23.28 -34.82 -12.74
N TYR A 659 -22.76 -35.10 -11.56
CA TYR A 659 -21.40 -34.84 -11.17
C TYR A 659 -20.35 -35.71 -11.88
N GLU A 660 -20.77 -36.78 -12.58
CA GLU A 660 -19.92 -37.65 -13.41
C GLU A 660 -20.07 -37.36 -14.91
N LYS A 661 -21.20 -36.75 -15.31
CA LYS A 661 -21.58 -36.60 -16.72
C LYS A 661 -21.56 -35.17 -17.22
N ARG A 662 -21.41 -34.20 -16.34
CA ARG A 662 -21.40 -32.79 -16.71
C ARG A 662 -20.21 -32.08 -16.10
N ASP A 663 -19.49 -31.33 -16.92
CA ASP A 663 -18.48 -30.40 -16.47
C ASP A 663 -19.19 -29.10 -16.09
N ILE A 664 -18.80 -28.54 -14.96
CA ILE A 664 -19.37 -27.30 -14.41
C ILE A 664 -18.28 -26.26 -14.32
N HIS A 665 -18.60 -25.06 -14.83
CA HIS A 665 -17.70 -23.92 -14.77
C HIS A 665 -18.40 -22.78 -14.02
N VAL A 666 -17.77 -22.33 -12.93
CA VAL A 666 -18.19 -21.12 -12.19
C VAL A 666 -17.25 -19.99 -12.55
N HIS A 667 -17.80 -18.89 -13.01
CA HIS A 667 -17.05 -17.69 -13.38
C HIS A 667 -17.53 -16.49 -12.59
N VAL A 668 -16.57 -15.69 -12.11
CA VAL A 668 -16.85 -14.39 -11.48
C VAL A 668 -16.13 -13.33 -12.29
N PRO A 669 -16.86 -12.52 -13.10
CA PRO A 669 -16.28 -11.50 -13.96
C PRO A 669 -15.36 -10.51 -13.22
N GLU A 670 -14.62 -9.67 -13.98
CA GLU A 670 -13.61 -8.75 -13.49
C GLU A 670 -12.37 -9.46 -12.91
N GLY A 671 -11.74 -10.33 -13.69
CA GLY A 671 -10.57 -11.14 -13.28
C GLY A 671 -9.34 -10.32 -12.87
N ALA A 672 -9.25 -9.04 -13.24
CA ALA A 672 -8.17 -8.15 -12.80
C ALA A 672 -8.23 -7.76 -11.32
N THR A 673 -9.37 -8.01 -10.65
CA THR A 673 -9.57 -7.71 -9.21
C THR A 673 -9.61 -9.03 -8.44
N PRO A 674 -8.65 -9.33 -7.56
CA PRO A 674 -8.71 -10.49 -6.70
C PRO A 674 -9.96 -10.46 -5.80
N LYS A 675 -10.62 -11.61 -5.66
CA LYS A 675 -11.84 -11.76 -4.88
C LYS A 675 -11.69 -12.92 -3.92
N ASP A 676 -11.94 -12.67 -2.65
CA ASP A 676 -11.92 -13.71 -1.63
C ASP A 676 -12.97 -13.48 -0.55
N GLY A 677 -13.46 -14.55 0.06
CA GLY A 677 -14.38 -14.51 1.17
C GLY A 677 -15.53 -15.52 1.09
N PRO A 678 -16.08 -15.95 2.24
CA PRO A 678 -17.08 -17.00 2.31
C PRO A 678 -18.50 -16.52 1.96
N SER A 679 -18.75 -15.22 1.94
CA SER A 679 -20.11 -14.64 1.87
C SER A 679 -20.85 -14.81 0.52
N ALA A 680 -20.18 -15.38 -0.48
CA ALA A 680 -20.76 -15.68 -1.79
C ALA A 680 -21.34 -17.11 -1.90
N GLY A 681 -21.21 -17.94 -0.87
CA GLY A 681 -21.59 -19.36 -0.90
C GLY A 681 -23.05 -19.61 -1.28
N ALA A 682 -23.98 -18.82 -0.71
CA ALA A 682 -25.40 -18.91 -1.05
C ALA A 682 -25.66 -18.57 -2.53
N ALA A 683 -24.99 -17.56 -3.06
CA ALA A 683 -25.13 -17.15 -4.46
C ALA A 683 -24.51 -18.18 -5.42
N MET A 684 -23.37 -18.76 -5.07
CA MET A 684 -22.75 -19.84 -5.84
C MET A 684 -23.64 -21.06 -5.92
N CYS A 685 -24.24 -21.47 -4.79
CA CYS A 685 -25.20 -22.56 -4.75
C CYS A 685 -26.41 -22.29 -5.64
N THR A 686 -26.95 -21.08 -5.57
CA THR A 686 -28.10 -20.67 -6.40
C THR A 686 -27.77 -20.66 -7.90
N ALA A 687 -26.57 -20.18 -8.28
CA ALA A 687 -26.10 -20.20 -9.67
C ALA A 687 -25.96 -21.63 -10.21
N LEU A 688 -25.39 -22.53 -9.40
CA LEU A 688 -25.25 -23.96 -9.73
C LEU A 688 -26.62 -24.62 -9.92
N VAL A 689 -27.56 -24.43 -8.99
CA VAL A 689 -28.91 -24.96 -9.09
C VAL A 689 -29.62 -24.42 -10.33
N SER A 690 -29.57 -23.13 -10.58
CA SER A 690 -30.15 -22.52 -11.76
C SER A 690 -29.61 -23.10 -13.07
N SER A 691 -28.28 -23.25 -13.17
CA SER A 691 -27.62 -23.83 -14.36
C SER A 691 -27.98 -25.29 -14.58
N LEU A 692 -28.13 -26.09 -13.52
CA LEU A 692 -28.41 -27.53 -13.61
C LEU A 692 -29.89 -27.82 -13.84
N THR A 693 -30.80 -26.99 -13.31
CA THR A 693 -32.23 -27.11 -13.45
C THR A 693 -32.82 -26.40 -14.69
N GLY A 694 -32.04 -25.47 -15.29
CA GLY A 694 -32.52 -24.57 -16.34
C GLY A 694 -33.55 -23.57 -15.87
N ASN A 695 -33.65 -23.31 -14.55
CA ASN A 695 -34.60 -22.35 -13.95
C ASN A 695 -33.92 -20.98 -13.81
N PRO A 696 -34.39 -19.92 -14.46
CA PRO A 696 -33.77 -18.61 -14.40
C PRO A 696 -33.78 -18.03 -12.99
N VAL A 697 -32.71 -17.29 -12.65
CA VAL A 697 -32.63 -16.47 -11.42
C VAL A 697 -33.25 -15.10 -11.69
N ARG A 698 -33.99 -14.58 -10.73
CA ARG A 698 -34.60 -13.25 -10.80
C ARG A 698 -33.53 -12.17 -10.79
N SER A 699 -33.59 -11.28 -11.75
CA SER A 699 -32.63 -10.17 -11.92
C SER A 699 -32.78 -9.07 -10.86
N ASP A 700 -33.93 -8.96 -10.20
CA ASP A 700 -34.24 -8.00 -9.15
C ASP A 700 -33.86 -8.50 -7.74
N VAL A 701 -33.21 -9.68 -7.64
CA VAL A 701 -32.80 -10.31 -6.40
C VAL A 701 -31.27 -10.27 -6.27
N ALA A 702 -30.78 -9.85 -5.10
CA ALA A 702 -29.39 -10.04 -4.72
C ALA A 702 -29.30 -10.79 -3.38
N MET A 703 -28.18 -11.45 -3.15
CA MET A 703 -28.02 -12.26 -1.95
C MET A 703 -26.60 -12.22 -1.39
N THR A 704 -26.51 -12.54 -0.11
CA THR A 704 -25.23 -12.75 0.59
C THR A 704 -25.42 -13.78 1.69
N GLY A 705 -24.40 -14.59 1.92
CA GLY A 705 -24.43 -15.61 2.98
C GLY A 705 -23.36 -16.65 2.75
N GLU A 706 -22.68 -17.06 3.81
CA GLU A 706 -21.83 -18.23 3.82
C GLU A 706 -22.70 -19.49 3.88
N ILE A 707 -22.31 -20.56 3.21
CA ILE A 707 -23.08 -21.78 3.16
C ILE A 707 -22.35 -22.94 3.86
N THR A 708 -23.07 -23.67 4.73
CA THR A 708 -22.57 -24.89 5.32
C THR A 708 -22.90 -26.10 4.43
N LEU A 709 -22.25 -27.23 4.66
CA LEU A 709 -22.54 -28.49 3.95
C LEU A 709 -23.99 -28.99 4.15
N ARG A 710 -24.67 -28.52 5.21
CA ARG A 710 -26.09 -28.82 5.46
C ARG A 710 -27.02 -27.88 4.72
N GLY A 711 -26.50 -26.80 4.10
CA GLY A 711 -27.28 -25.77 3.44
C GLY A 711 -27.81 -24.68 4.40
N GLU A 712 -27.28 -24.56 5.61
CA GLU A 712 -27.54 -23.44 6.49
C GLU A 712 -26.78 -22.20 6.03
N VAL A 713 -27.41 -21.06 6.06
CA VAL A 713 -26.85 -19.77 5.64
C VAL A 713 -26.37 -19.03 6.88
N LEU A 714 -25.03 -18.92 7.00
CA LEU A 714 -24.35 -18.32 8.15
C LEU A 714 -24.21 -16.80 8.01
N PRO A 715 -24.07 -16.09 9.16
CA PRO A 715 -23.95 -14.63 9.19
C PRO A 715 -22.67 -14.14 8.51
N ILE A 716 -22.75 -12.91 8.01
CA ILE A 716 -21.67 -12.24 7.26
C ILE A 716 -21.34 -10.87 7.85
N GLY A 717 -20.16 -10.37 7.53
CA GLY A 717 -19.77 -9.00 7.85
C GLY A 717 -20.12 -7.99 6.75
N GLY A 718 -20.15 -6.70 7.12
CA GLY A 718 -20.33 -5.59 6.18
C GLY A 718 -21.74 -5.51 5.58
N LEU A 719 -22.78 -5.88 6.33
CA LEU A 719 -24.17 -5.87 5.84
C LEU A 719 -24.59 -4.48 5.38
N LYS A 720 -24.23 -3.43 6.10
CA LYS A 720 -24.58 -2.05 5.77
C LYS A 720 -24.06 -1.67 4.38
N GLU A 721 -22.80 -1.88 4.11
CA GLU A 721 -22.18 -1.57 2.84
C GLU A 721 -22.79 -2.39 1.69
N LYS A 722 -23.10 -3.66 1.96
CA LYS A 722 -23.77 -4.56 0.99
C LYS A 722 -25.16 -4.08 0.63
N LEU A 723 -25.98 -3.68 1.62
CA LEU A 723 -27.32 -3.15 1.36
C LEU A 723 -27.28 -1.80 0.64
N LEU A 724 -26.31 -0.95 0.97
CA LEU A 724 -26.07 0.30 0.22
C LEU A 724 -25.69 0.03 -1.25
N ALA A 725 -24.96 -1.03 -1.52
CA ALA A 725 -24.64 -1.44 -2.89
C ALA A 725 -25.87 -1.97 -3.62
N ALA A 726 -26.67 -2.80 -2.97
CA ALA A 726 -27.93 -3.31 -3.52
C ALA A 726 -28.89 -2.16 -3.88
N HIS A 727 -29.06 -1.20 -2.97
CA HIS A 727 -29.89 -0.02 -3.19
C HIS A 727 -29.39 0.82 -4.38
N ARG A 728 -28.09 1.11 -4.46
CA ARG A 728 -27.48 1.82 -5.59
C ARG A 728 -27.65 1.06 -6.91
N GLY A 729 -27.54 -0.27 -6.86
CA GLY A 729 -27.70 -1.13 -8.04
C GLY A 729 -29.13 -1.30 -8.53
N GLY A 730 -30.13 -0.73 -7.83
CA GLY A 730 -31.54 -0.85 -8.20
C GLY A 730 -32.13 -2.23 -7.90
N ILE A 731 -31.51 -3.02 -7.03
CA ILE A 731 -32.04 -4.30 -6.54
C ILE A 731 -33.30 -4.02 -5.71
N LYS A 732 -34.28 -4.89 -5.80
CA LYS A 732 -35.52 -4.78 -5.04
C LYS A 732 -35.56 -5.76 -3.87
N HIS A 733 -35.14 -6.98 -4.09
CA HIS A 733 -35.18 -8.04 -3.07
C HIS A 733 -33.75 -8.39 -2.65
N VAL A 734 -33.50 -8.38 -1.34
CA VAL A 734 -32.20 -8.77 -0.80
C VAL A 734 -32.34 -9.90 0.20
N LEU A 735 -31.64 -11.01 -0.06
CA LEU A 735 -31.62 -12.17 0.82
C LEU A 735 -30.39 -12.08 1.73
N ILE A 736 -30.63 -12.05 3.05
CA ILE A 736 -29.61 -11.95 4.08
C ILE A 736 -29.69 -13.13 5.04
N PRO A 737 -28.58 -13.53 5.69
CA PRO A 737 -28.66 -14.53 6.74
C PRO A 737 -29.56 -14.08 7.90
N LYS A 738 -30.34 -15.02 8.46
CA LYS A 738 -31.29 -14.76 9.57
C LYS A 738 -30.64 -14.06 10.77
N GLU A 739 -29.42 -14.43 11.10
CA GLU A 739 -28.71 -13.85 12.23
C GLU A 739 -28.26 -12.40 12.00
N ASN A 740 -28.14 -11.95 10.76
CA ASN A 740 -27.84 -10.56 10.42
C ASN A 740 -29.10 -9.65 10.48
N GLU A 741 -30.28 -10.18 10.81
CA GLU A 741 -31.47 -9.36 11.02
C GLU A 741 -31.26 -8.29 12.10
N ARG A 742 -30.48 -8.60 13.13
CA ARG A 742 -30.09 -7.65 14.19
C ARG A 742 -29.29 -6.46 13.65
N ASP A 743 -28.50 -6.65 12.59
CA ASP A 743 -27.64 -5.62 12.01
C ASP A 743 -28.47 -4.59 11.20
N LEU A 744 -29.75 -4.86 10.93
CA LEU A 744 -30.64 -3.93 10.25
C LEU A 744 -30.90 -2.64 11.04
N GLU A 745 -30.74 -2.66 12.35
CA GLU A 745 -30.81 -1.46 13.20
C GLU A 745 -29.74 -0.39 12.85
N GLU A 746 -28.68 -0.82 12.19
CA GLU A 746 -27.60 0.07 11.76
C GLU A 746 -27.81 0.67 10.35
N ILE A 747 -28.83 0.22 9.64
CA ILE A 747 -29.10 0.63 8.27
C ILE A 747 -29.97 1.88 8.25
N PRO A 748 -29.67 2.87 7.40
CA PRO A 748 -30.52 4.05 7.25
C PRO A 748 -31.97 3.70 6.85
N ALA A 749 -32.93 4.37 7.48
CA ALA A 749 -34.35 4.06 7.31
C ALA A 749 -34.83 4.20 5.85
N ASN A 750 -34.29 5.12 5.07
CA ASN A 750 -34.59 5.28 3.64
C ASN A 750 -34.18 4.04 2.83
N VAL A 751 -33.03 3.45 3.14
CA VAL A 751 -32.54 2.23 2.45
C VAL A 751 -33.40 1.02 2.79
N ILE A 752 -33.81 0.89 4.08
CA ILE A 752 -34.74 -0.18 4.49
C ILE A 752 -36.10 -0.03 3.80
N ALA A 753 -36.59 1.21 3.65
CA ALA A 753 -37.89 1.46 3.04
C ALA A 753 -37.94 1.11 1.52
N ASP A 754 -36.79 1.23 0.83
CA ASP A 754 -36.70 0.99 -0.61
C ASP A 754 -36.36 -0.46 -0.96
N LEU A 755 -35.87 -1.27 0.00
CA LEU A 755 -35.46 -2.65 -0.19
C LEU A 755 -36.40 -3.64 0.50
N LEU A 756 -36.82 -4.70 -0.19
CA LEU A 756 -37.49 -5.84 0.41
C LEU A 756 -36.44 -6.83 0.93
N ILE A 757 -36.13 -6.74 2.23
CA ILE A 757 -35.11 -7.55 2.87
C ILE A 757 -35.73 -8.84 3.39
N HIS A 758 -35.15 -9.99 3.03
CA HIS A 758 -35.60 -11.32 3.39
C HIS A 758 -34.55 -12.03 4.24
N PRO A 759 -34.74 -12.13 5.57
CA PRO A 759 -33.89 -12.96 6.40
C PRO A 759 -34.13 -14.45 6.12
N VAL A 760 -33.09 -15.17 5.73
CA VAL A 760 -33.13 -16.59 5.35
C VAL A 760 -32.22 -17.41 6.25
N ARG A 761 -32.64 -18.62 6.62
CA ARG A 761 -31.81 -19.53 7.41
C ARG A 761 -31.25 -20.68 6.58
N TRP A 762 -32.01 -21.15 5.58
CA TRP A 762 -31.63 -22.28 4.76
C TRP A 762 -31.52 -21.90 3.29
N ILE A 763 -30.66 -22.59 2.58
CA ILE A 763 -30.52 -22.41 1.13
C ILE A 763 -31.85 -22.67 0.39
N ASP A 764 -32.68 -23.54 0.94
CA ASP A 764 -33.98 -23.86 0.40
C ASP A 764 -34.91 -22.61 0.37
N ASP A 765 -34.82 -21.74 1.37
CA ASP A 765 -35.53 -20.45 1.41
C ASP A 765 -34.96 -19.48 0.36
N VAL A 766 -33.64 -19.50 0.19
CA VAL A 766 -32.94 -18.68 -0.83
C VAL A 766 -33.44 -19.09 -2.23
N LEU A 767 -33.43 -20.39 -2.54
CA LEU A 767 -33.84 -20.90 -3.84
C LEU A 767 -35.32 -20.57 -4.16
N LYS A 768 -36.22 -20.66 -3.17
CA LYS A 768 -37.65 -20.29 -3.34
C LYS A 768 -37.85 -18.84 -3.72
N LEU A 769 -37.04 -17.94 -3.19
CA LEU A 769 -37.15 -16.50 -3.41
C LEU A 769 -36.38 -16.01 -4.65
N ALA A 770 -35.27 -16.66 -4.96
CA ALA A 770 -34.35 -16.25 -6.01
C ALA A 770 -34.71 -16.81 -7.40
N LEU A 771 -35.26 -18.02 -7.48
CA LEU A 771 -35.60 -18.65 -8.75
C LEU A 771 -36.95 -18.17 -9.24
N GLU A 772 -37.11 -18.10 -10.60
CA GLU A 772 -38.34 -17.63 -11.25
C GLU A 772 -39.50 -18.61 -11.06
N LYS A 773 -39.23 -19.92 -11.17
CA LYS A 773 -40.22 -20.97 -10.98
C LYS A 773 -40.03 -21.64 -9.63
N PRO A 774 -41.12 -21.96 -8.88
CA PRO A 774 -41.02 -22.73 -7.68
C PRO A 774 -40.34 -24.08 -7.95
N VAL A 775 -39.45 -24.50 -7.09
CA VAL A 775 -38.86 -25.85 -7.13
C VAL A 775 -39.87 -26.80 -6.50
N GLU A 776 -40.47 -27.69 -7.32
CA GLU A 776 -41.40 -28.72 -6.84
C GLU A 776 -40.62 -29.70 -5.98
N GLY A 777 -40.98 -29.84 -4.71
CA GLY A 777 -40.31 -30.76 -3.75
C GLY A 777 -39.98 -30.16 -2.37
N PHE A 778 -40.05 -28.84 -2.23
CA PHE A 778 -39.85 -28.20 -0.91
C PHE A 778 -41.21 -27.96 -0.22
N GLU A 779 -41.83 -29.03 0.33
CA GLU A 779 -42.93 -28.85 1.27
C GLU A 779 -42.46 -28.15 2.54
N VAL A 780 -43.23 -27.14 2.94
CA VAL A 780 -43.04 -26.39 4.16
C VAL A 780 -43.16 -27.34 5.32
N VAL A 781 -42.07 -27.78 5.93
CA VAL A 781 -42.12 -28.31 7.28
C VAL A 781 -42.47 -27.13 8.20
N LYS A 782 -43.75 -26.95 8.42
CA LYS A 782 -44.27 -26.13 9.53
C LYS A 782 -43.87 -26.83 10.85
N LYS A 783 -42.83 -26.32 11.47
CA LYS A 783 -42.62 -26.47 12.91
C LYS A 783 -42.38 -25.14 13.56
#